data_9a9f80260bece3d0195478deec539530
#
_entry.id   9a9f80260bece3d0195478deec539530
#
_cell.length_a   1.000
_cell.length_b   1.000
_cell.length_c   1.000
_cell.angle_alpha   90.00
_cell.angle_beta   90.00
_cell.angle_gamma   90.00
#
_symmetry.space_group_name_H-M   'P 1'
#
loop_
_entity.id
_entity.type
_entity.pdbx_description
1 polymer ?
#
loop_
_entity_poly.entity_id
_entity_poly.type
_entity_poly.pdbx_seq_one_letter_code
_entity_poly.pdbx_strand_id
1 'polypeptide(L)'
;MFKKKYLYYILPLFLMSSGTTMAQQYAVPSSSVVQTTSNKKEMDRFIKSLMSRMTLEEKIGQLSQYVGHDLLTGPQSEALSDSLLSKGAVGSILNIGGVQKIKKIQEKNMSVSRLKIPILFAYDVIHGYRTIFPTPLAEACSWDLNLMYETAKAASIEASASGIHWTFAPMVDIARDPRWGRVVEGAGEDTYLGCVIAQQRVKGFQWNLWQPNSVLACAKHFAAYGAPQAGRDYAPVDMSNSTLAEVYLPPYKACVDAGVQTFMAAFNDVNGLPAHGSKWLLTDILRKQWNFKGFVVSDWNGVQQLTTQGVVDNDKGAAVLALNAGVDMNMTDGVYNKYLKEAVKDKQVSMDVINESVYRILAVKYKLGLFTDPYRFCDESREKKEIMSDNVMALARKAAQRSIVLLQNKDNILPLKSNVKKVALVGPLAANQAELLGSWKAFGLPNDVVSVQQGLKNKWNDKVVVNYAKGCDFAGEDTSGFDEAVKVAQESDVIIAVMGEKALMSGESRSRAKLNLPGVQEQLLERLAATGKPVVVVLMNGRPLVLTNVMKYSNAIIESWFLGTQTGNALADVLTGDYNPSAKLTTSFPQHEGQIPNYYNYKRSGRPGDMEHSSTVRHIDLKNANLFPFGFGLSYTTYKYDAPKCAPTFDSKGNLKVKVRVTNMGDVDGEEIVQLYVADKVASMVRPVKELKAFKKVFIAKKQSVEVELNVNAKDLGFYTNDMKYVVEPGEFTIMTGPNSEDLQTCSVRLNKAIE
;
A
#
# COMPACT_ATOMS: atom_id res chain seq x y z
N MET A 1 19.11 -73.20 6.53
CA MET A 1 19.26 -72.62 5.19
C MET A 1 18.76 -71.21 5.18
N PHE A 2 19.58 -70.32 4.72
CA PHE A 2 19.40 -68.85 4.53
C PHE A 2 19.27 -67.97 5.77
N LYS A 3 20.42 -67.43 6.14
CA LYS A 3 20.63 -66.27 7.04
C LYS A 3 20.22 -64.96 6.36
N LYS A 4 19.37 -64.14 6.98
CA LYS A 4 19.19 -62.71 6.64
C LYS A 4 20.08 -61.87 7.55
N LYS A 5 20.99 -61.09 6.95
CA LYS A 5 21.79 -60.06 7.59
C LYS A 5 20.96 -58.78 7.68
N TYR A 6 20.87 -58.17 8.88
CA TYR A 6 20.39 -56.82 9.09
C TYR A 6 21.59 -55.86 9.06
N LEU A 7 21.49 -54.86 8.19
CA LEU A 7 22.45 -53.78 8.08
C LEU A 7 21.89 -52.55 8.85
N TYR A 8 22.57 -52.15 9.91
CA TYR A 8 22.26 -50.90 10.64
C TYR A 8 22.92 -49.74 9.91
N TYR A 9 22.13 -48.76 9.49
CA TYR A 9 22.63 -47.45 9.05
C TYR A 9 22.68 -46.51 10.25
N ILE A 10 23.89 -46.05 10.58
CA ILE A 10 24.17 -44.97 11.54
C ILE A 10 23.96 -43.66 10.80
N LEU A 11 23.03 -42.82 11.31
CA LEU A 11 22.83 -41.45 10.87
C LEU A 11 23.85 -40.56 11.60
N PRO A 12 24.62 -39.70 10.92
CA PRO A 12 25.44 -38.71 11.61
C PRO A 12 24.60 -37.53 12.05
N LEU A 13 24.71 -37.16 13.33
CA LEU A 13 24.23 -35.91 13.87
C LEU A 13 25.01 -34.73 13.22
N PHE A 14 24.33 -33.91 12.45
CA PHE A 14 24.84 -32.62 12.04
C PHE A 14 24.49 -31.57 13.11
N LEU A 15 25.51 -31.06 13.79
CA LEU A 15 25.47 -29.86 14.59
C LEU A 15 25.19 -28.66 13.66
N MET A 16 24.01 -28.04 13.78
CA MET A 16 23.73 -26.77 13.14
C MET A 16 24.41 -25.64 13.92
N SER A 17 25.42 -25.04 13.33
CA SER A 17 25.97 -23.77 13.77
C SER A 17 24.99 -22.63 13.45
N SER A 18 24.49 -21.97 14.49
CA SER A 18 23.69 -20.75 14.42
C SER A 18 24.58 -19.55 14.07
N GLY A 19 24.30 -18.91 12.97
CA GLY A 19 24.97 -17.64 12.64
C GLY A 19 24.70 -17.14 11.23
N THR A 20 23.46 -16.74 10.94
CA THR A 20 23.18 -15.92 9.76
C THR A 20 22.41 -14.68 10.16
N THR A 21 22.98 -13.51 9.88
CA THR A 21 22.40 -12.18 10.07
C THR A 21 21.15 -12.01 9.22
N MET A 22 20.13 -11.34 9.75
CA MET A 22 18.79 -11.18 9.12
C MET A 22 18.78 -10.49 7.75
N ALA A 23 19.82 -9.74 7.39
CA ALA A 23 19.98 -9.20 6.04
C ALA A 23 20.14 -10.32 4.98
N GLN A 24 20.56 -11.52 5.38
CA GLN A 24 20.67 -12.69 4.50
C GLN A 24 19.40 -13.55 4.46
N GLN A 25 18.49 -13.44 5.43
CA GLN A 25 17.24 -14.22 5.44
C GLN A 25 16.16 -13.69 4.52
N TYR A 26 16.25 -12.43 4.06
CA TYR A 26 15.38 -11.83 3.05
C TYR A 26 16.06 -11.59 1.71
N ALA A 27 17.26 -12.10 1.51
CA ALA A 27 17.83 -12.23 0.19
C ALA A 27 17.03 -13.32 -0.54
N VAL A 28 15.93 -12.91 -1.19
CA VAL A 28 15.46 -13.62 -2.37
C VAL A 28 16.72 -13.81 -3.24
N PRO A 29 17.03 -15.04 -3.75
CA PRO A 29 18.17 -15.21 -4.61
C PRO A 29 18.06 -14.09 -5.64
N SER A 30 19.01 -13.16 -5.66
CA SER A 30 19.19 -12.31 -6.79
C SER A 30 19.39 -13.29 -7.94
N SER A 31 18.35 -13.50 -8.74
CA SER A 31 18.55 -13.90 -10.10
C SER A 31 19.34 -12.72 -10.69
N SER A 32 20.62 -12.70 -10.42
CA SER A 32 21.60 -12.03 -11.23
C SER A 32 21.51 -12.73 -12.58
N VAL A 33 20.45 -12.41 -13.32
CA VAL A 33 20.57 -12.34 -14.74
C VAL A 33 21.56 -11.21 -14.92
N VAL A 34 22.84 -11.60 -14.93
CA VAL A 34 23.90 -10.82 -15.53
C VAL A 34 23.39 -10.61 -16.96
N GLN A 35 22.66 -9.51 -17.16
CA GLN A 35 22.48 -8.96 -18.48
C GLN A 35 23.90 -8.61 -18.91
N THR A 36 24.52 -9.54 -19.61
CA THR A 36 25.85 -9.35 -20.15
C THR A 36 25.82 -8.04 -20.93
N THR A 37 26.92 -7.32 -20.89
CA THR A 37 27.12 -6.10 -21.69
C THR A 37 26.83 -6.32 -23.20
N SER A 38 26.85 -7.55 -23.67
CA SER A 38 26.42 -8.03 -24.98
C SER A 38 24.89 -7.81 -25.19
N ASN A 39 24.03 -8.19 -24.27
CA ASN A 39 22.56 -8.05 -24.38
C ASN A 39 22.14 -6.58 -24.44
N LYS A 40 22.77 -5.69 -23.67
CA LYS A 40 22.48 -4.25 -23.71
C LYS A 40 22.88 -3.64 -25.06
N LYS A 41 24.06 -3.96 -25.59
CA LYS A 41 24.52 -3.46 -26.88
C LYS A 41 23.61 -3.92 -28.04
N GLU A 42 23.11 -5.12 -27.97
CA GLU A 42 22.15 -5.65 -28.94
C GLU A 42 20.81 -4.90 -28.89
N MET A 43 20.25 -4.73 -27.71
CA MET A 43 19.04 -3.93 -27.49
C MET A 43 19.23 -2.50 -28.00
N ASP A 44 20.32 -1.84 -27.64
CA ASP A 44 20.62 -0.46 -28.08
C ASP A 44 20.71 -0.36 -29.60
N ARG A 45 21.36 -1.34 -30.27
CA ARG A 45 21.45 -1.41 -31.72
C ARG A 45 20.08 -1.61 -32.36
N PHE A 46 19.29 -2.55 -31.86
CA PHE A 46 17.93 -2.81 -32.34
C PHE A 46 17.05 -1.56 -32.23
N ILE A 47 17.00 -0.93 -31.04
CA ILE A 47 16.17 0.23 -30.81
C ILE A 47 16.60 1.41 -31.67
N LYS A 48 17.89 1.70 -31.77
CA LYS A 48 18.41 2.76 -32.66
C LYS A 48 18.06 2.52 -34.13
N SER A 49 18.17 1.28 -34.60
CA SER A 49 17.78 0.90 -35.97
C SER A 49 16.25 1.03 -36.18
N LEU A 50 15.44 0.68 -35.18
CA LEU A 50 13.99 0.87 -35.25
C LEU A 50 13.64 2.37 -35.28
N MET A 51 14.20 3.15 -34.37
CA MET A 51 13.95 4.60 -34.24
C MET A 51 14.39 5.39 -35.50
N SER A 52 15.42 4.97 -36.21
CA SER A 52 15.85 5.61 -37.48
C SER A 52 14.84 5.43 -38.61
N ARG A 53 13.98 4.41 -38.54
CA ARG A 53 12.90 4.16 -39.52
C ARG A 53 11.58 4.79 -39.13
N MET A 54 11.42 5.25 -37.88
CA MET A 54 10.18 5.86 -37.37
C MET A 54 10.01 7.28 -37.91
N THR A 55 8.82 7.62 -38.32
CA THR A 55 8.41 9.02 -38.53
C THR A 55 8.27 9.73 -37.20
N LEU A 56 8.17 11.06 -37.19
CA LEU A 56 7.92 11.83 -35.99
C LEU A 56 6.58 11.44 -35.34
N GLU A 57 5.54 11.24 -36.16
CA GLU A 57 4.22 10.82 -35.70
C GLU A 57 4.24 9.45 -35.01
N GLU A 58 4.96 8.48 -35.57
CA GLU A 58 5.12 7.16 -34.94
C GLU A 58 5.91 7.22 -33.63
N LYS A 59 6.90 8.13 -33.53
CA LYS A 59 7.64 8.39 -32.29
C LYS A 59 6.70 8.97 -31.22
N ILE A 60 5.94 9.99 -31.56
CA ILE A 60 4.94 10.62 -30.67
C ILE A 60 3.87 9.59 -30.27
N GLY A 61 3.46 8.73 -31.18
CA GLY A 61 2.50 7.64 -30.89
C GLY A 61 2.97 6.70 -29.78
N GLN A 62 4.28 6.42 -29.70
CA GLN A 62 4.80 5.60 -28.59
C GLN A 62 4.72 6.32 -27.23
N LEU A 63 4.60 7.65 -27.22
CA LEU A 63 4.46 8.47 -26.00
C LEU A 63 3.01 8.64 -25.56
N SER A 64 2.06 7.92 -26.16
CA SER A 64 0.63 8.11 -25.93
C SER A 64 -0.05 6.82 -25.44
N GLN A 65 -0.85 6.94 -24.39
CA GLN A 65 -1.66 5.88 -23.81
C GLN A 65 -3.14 6.20 -23.98
N TYR A 66 -3.92 5.20 -24.38
CA TYR A 66 -5.36 5.29 -24.61
C TYR A 66 -6.15 4.35 -23.70
N VAL A 67 -7.45 4.59 -23.57
CA VAL A 67 -8.35 3.77 -22.76
C VAL A 67 -8.96 2.64 -23.59
N GLY A 68 -8.98 1.43 -23.03
CA GLY A 68 -9.81 0.31 -23.49
C GLY A 68 -11.25 0.44 -22.98
N HIS A 69 -12.13 -0.48 -23.39
CA HIS A 69 -13.59 -0.33 -23.18
C HIS A 69 -14.15 -1.15 -22.00
N ASP A 70 -13.34 -1.87 -21.22
CA ASP A 70 -13.88 -2.85 -20.27
C ASP A 70 -14.34 -2.27 -18.92
N LEU A 71 -13.68 -1.25 -18.42
CA LEU A 71 -14.04 -0.55 -17.16
C LEU A 71 -13.45 0.85 -17.21
N LEU A 72 -14.30 1.85 -17.25
CA LEU A 72 -13.88 3.25 -17.16
C LEU A 72 -13.65 3.59 -15.69
N THR A 73 -12.39 3.70 -15.30
CA THR A 73 -11.99 4.40 -14.09
C THR A 73 -11.59 5.80 -14.53
N GLY A 74 -12.37 6.83 -14.23
CA GLY A 74 -12.10 8.20 -14.61
C GLY A 74 -13.11 8.81 -15.61
N PRO A 75 -12.96 10.12 -15.93
CA PRO A 75 -13.83 10.83 -16.87
C PRO A 75 -13.66 10.33 -18.31
N GLN A 76 -14.57 10.74 -19.19
CA GLN A 76 -14.48 10.39 -20.61
C GLN A 76 -13.15 10.86 -21.21
N SER A 77 -12.53 9.99 -21.99
CA SER A 77 -11.24 10.23 -22.65
C SER A 77 -11.31 9.77 -24.11
N GLU A 78 -10.29 10.11 -24.90
CA GLU A 78 -10.18 9.70 -26.30
C GLU A 78 -10.11 8.18 -26.40
N ALA A 79 -11.11 7.60 -27.09
CA ALA A 79 -11.20 6.15 -27.27
C ALA A 79 -10.25 5.64 -28.36
N LEU A 80 -9.78 4.40 -28.18
CA LEU A 80 -8.99 3.69 -29.18
C LEU A 80 -9.77 3.58 -30.50
N SER A 81 -9.12 3.93 -31.61
CA SER A 81 -9.68 3.79 -32.96
C SER A 81 -8.76 3.03 -33.90
N ASP A 82 -9.32 2.41 -34.94
CA ASP A 82 -8.55 1.74 -36.00
C ASP A 82 -7.59 2.70 -36.72
N SER A 83 -7.96 3.98 -36.83
CA SER A 83 -7.13 5.03 -37.41
C SER A 83 -5.86 5.27 -36.56
N LEU A 84 -5.96 5.27 -35.23
CA LEU A 84 -4.81 5.42 -34.35
C LEU A 84 -3.84 4.22 -34.47
N LEU A 85 -4.38 3.01 -34.55
CA LEU A 85 -3.57 1.80 -34.74
C LEU A 85 -2.84 1.81 -36.09
N SER A 86 -3.53 2.13 -37.18
CA SER A 86 -2.92 2.16 -38.53
C SER A 86 -1.80 3.21 -38.66
N LYS A 87 -1.94 4.33 -37.97
CA LYS A 87 -0.93 5.40 -37.91
C LYS A 87 0.26 5.06 -36.99
N GLY A 88 0.22 3.95 -36.23
CA GLY A 88 1.20 3.64 -35.20
C GLY A 88 1.19 4.63 -34.03
N ALA A 89 0.03 5.25 -33.79
CA ALA A 89 -0.13 6.34 -32.81
C ALA A 89 -0.45 5.87 -31.40
N VAL A 90 -0.23 4.57 -31.08
CA VAL A 90 -0.60 3.96 -29.79
C VAL A 90 0.61 3.29 -29.15
N GLY A 91 1.11 3.84 -28.05
CA GLY A 91 2.19 3.26 -27.25
C GLY A 91 1.71 2.24 -26.23
N SER A 92 0.58 2.54 -25.60
CA SER A 92 -0.02 1.73 -24.53
C SER A 92 -1.56 1.85 -24.52
N ILE A 93 -2.22 0.85 -23.94
CA ILE A 93 -3.66 0.85 -23.65
C ILE A 93 -3.84 0.44 -22.19
N LEU A 94 -4.70 1.17 -21.46
CA LEU A 94 -5.12 0.81 -20.11
C LEU A 94 -6.60 0.42 -20.07
N ASN A 95 -7.04 -0.18 -18.95
CA ASN A 95 -8.43 -0.58 -18.70
C ASN A 95 -9.01 -1.58 -19.72
N ILE A 96 -8.19 -2.59 -20.03
CA ILE A 96 -8.63 -3.77 -20.77
C ILE A 96 -7.94 -5.01 -20.21
N GLY A 97 -8.65 -6.13 -20.10
CA GLY A 97 -8.12 -7.40 -19.62
C GLY A 97 -8.79 -8.60 -20.28
N GLY A 98 -8.16 -9.74 -20.13
CA GLY A 98 -8.56 -11.00 -20.75
C GLY A 98 -7.78 -11.31 -22.02
N VAL A 99 -7.23 -12.52 -22.07
CA VAL A 99 -6.31 -12.97 -23.12
C VAL A 99 -6.88 -12.76 -24.52
N GLN A 100 -8.13 -13.16 -24.76
CA GLN A 100 -8.74 -13.07 -26.11
C GLN A 100 -8.88 -11.62 -26.61
N LYS A 101 -9.29 -10.69 -25.73
CA LYS A 101 -9.46 -9.27 -26.08
C LYS A 101 -8.12 -8.61 -26.37
N ILE A 102 -7.13 -8.80 -25.48
CA ILE A 102 -5.79 -8.25 -25.63
C ILE A 102 -5.13 -8.79 -26.88
N LYS A 103 -5.22 -10.11 -27.12
CA LYS A 103 -4.68 -10.75 -28.33
C LYS A 103 -5.27 -10.16 -29.59
N LYS A 104 -6.60 -10.02 -29.67
CA LYS A 104 -7.28 -9.44 -30.82
C LYS A 104 -6.83 -8.02 -31.14
N ILE A 105 -6.65 -7.17 -30.13
CA ILE A 105 -6.16 -5.80 -30.31
C ILE A 105 -4.71 -5.82 -30.79
N GLN A 106 -3.87 -6.64 -30.18
CA GLN A 106 -2.46 -6.77 -30.58
C GLN A 106 -2.34 -7.29 -32.02
N GLU A 107 -3.15 -8.31 -32.42
CA GLU A 107 -3.21 -8.84 -33.78
C GLU A 107 -3.61 -7.74 -34.78
N LYS A 108 -4.65 -6.94 -34.45
CA LYS A 108 -5.06 -5.81 -35.27
C LYS A 108 -3.91 -4.81 -35.43
N ASN A 109 -3.28 -4.39 -34.34
CA ASN A 109 -2.13 -3.48 -34.39
C ASN A 109 -1.00 -4.03 -35.25
N MET A 110 -0.64 -5.31 -35.07
CA MET A 110 0.44 -5.96 -35.84
C MET A 110 0.10 -6.12 -37.33
N SER A 111 -1.18 -6.17 -37.68
CA SER A 111 -1.63 -6.28 -39.09
C SER A 111 -1.64 -4.94 -39.82
N VAL A 112 -2.05 -3.84 -39.15
CA VAL A 112 -2.29 -2.55 -39.81
C VAL A 112 -1.17 -1.52 -39.64
N SER A 113 -0.37 -1.59 -38.55
CA SER A 113 0.70 -0.62 -38.32
C SER A 113 1.95 -0.92 -39.14
N ARG A 114 2.55 0.12 -39.70
CA ARG A 114 3.70 0.00 -40.65
C ARG A 114 4.93 -0.67 -40.03
N LEU A 115 5.30 -0.28 -38.81
CA LEU A 115 6.50 -0.78 -38.12
C LEU A 115 6.22 -1.95 -37.19
N LYS A 116 4.97 -2.32 -37.01
CA LYS A 116 4.53 -3.45 -36.18
C LYS A 116 5.14 -3.39 -34.77
N ILE A 117 5.09 -2.20 -34.14
CA ILE A 117 5.57 -2.01 -32.77
C ILE A 117 4.47 -2.50 -31.81
N PRO A 118 4.74 -3.48 -30.91
CA PRO A 118 3.73 -3.99 -29.99
C PRO A 118 3.23 -2.94 -29.02
N ILE A 119 1.95 -3.06 -28.62
CA ILE A 119 1.32 -2.21 -27.60
C ILE A 119 1.61 -2.76 -26.21
N LEU A 120 1.82 -1.89 -25.21
CA LEU A 120 1.80 -2.25 -23.79
C LEU A 120 0.35 -2.22 -23.27
N PHE A 121 -0.06 -3.25 -22.52
CA PHE A 121 -1.36 -3.30 -21.88
C PHE A 121 -1.20 -3.11 -20.37
N ALA A 122 -1.97 -2.17 -19.80
CA ALA A 122 -1.87 -1.75 -18.41
C ALA A 122 -3.21 -1.83 -17.68
N TYR A 123 -3.16 -2.01 -16.36
CA TYR A 123 -4.34 -2.00 -15.50
C TYR A 123 -3.97 -1.59 -14.07
N ASP A 124 -4.94 -1.05 -13.30
CA ASP A 124 -4.79 -0.76 -11.87
C ASP A 124 -4.98 -2.03 -11.04
N VAL A 125 -3.91 -2.80 -10.87
CA VAL A 125 -3.87 -4.00 -10.02
C VAL A 125 -3.33 -3.60 -8.65
N ILE A 126 -4.11 -2.83 -7.88
CA ILE A 126 -3.65 -2.20 -6.65
C ILE A 126 -3.51 -3.22 -5.51
N HIS A 127 -4.52 -4.07 -5.30
CA HIS A 127 -4.51 -5.12 -4.27
C HIS A 127 -5.13 -6.44 -4.75
N GLY A 128 -4.93 -6.78 -6.00
CA GLY A 128 -5.39 -8.00 -6.63
C GLY A 128 -5.93 -7.75 -8.03
N TYR A 129 -6.06 -8.81 -8.83
CA TYR A 129 -6.62 -8.75 -10.18
C TYR A 129 -8.04 -9.32 -10.22
N ARG A 130 -8.20 -10.64 -10.07
CA ARG A 130 -9.49 -11.31 -9.91
C ARG A 130 -9.69 -11.74 -8.45
N THR A 131 -8.69 -12.36 -7.85
CA THR A 131 -8.63 -12.55 -6.41
C THR A 131 -8.25 -11.21 -5.78
N ILE A 132 -9.13 -10.67 -4.95
CA ILE A 132 -8.90 -9.40 -4.26
C ILE A 132 -8.38 -9.68 -2.87
N PHE A 133 -7.17 -9.19 -2.59
CA PHE A 133 -6.52 -9.19 -1.29
C PHE A 133 -7.02 -8.02 -0.42
N PRO A 134 -6.64 -7.95 0.86
CA PRO A 134 -6.89 -6.76 1.66
C PRO A 134 -6.38 -5.49 0.97
N THR A 135 -7.07 -4.37 1.17
CA THR A 135 -6.60 -3.07 0.69
C THR A 135 -5.19 -2.79 1.23
N PRO A 136 -4.36 -1.97 0.55
CA PRO A 136 -2.97 -1.76 0.97
C PRO A 136 -2.82 -1.27 2.40
N LEU A 137 -3.72 -0.39 2.89
CA LEU A 137 -3.73 0.05 4.28
C LEU A 137 -4.01 -1.12 5.25
N ALA A 138 -4.95 -1.99 4.91
CA ALA A 138 -5.24 -3.19 5.70
C ALA A 138 -4.03 -4.14 5.73
N GLU A 139 -3.46 -4.45 4.56
CA GLU A 139 -2.34 -5.36 4.46
C GLU A 139 -1.09 -4.83 5.19
N ALA A 140 -0.88 -3.51 5.15
CA ALA A 140 0.20 -2.84 5.89
C ALA A 140 0.11 -3.11 7.40
N CYS A 141 -1.09 -3.19 7.97
CA CYS A 141 -1.31 -3.53 9.38
C CYS A 141 -0.83 -4.94 9.76
N SER A 142 -0.57 -5.81 8.81
CA SER A 142 0.04 -7.13 9.08
C SER A 142 1.50 -7.03 9.53
N TRP A 143 2.22 -5.96 9.17
CA TRP A 143 3.67 -5.77 9.34
C TRP A 143 4.47 -6.98 8.85
N ASP A 144 3.92 -7.75 7.90
CA ASP A 144 4.51 -8.96 7.34
C ASP A 144 5.02 -8.68 5.92
N LEU A 145 6.29 -8.30 5.83
CA LEU A 145 6.92 -7.92 4.56
C LEU A 145 6.93 -9.06 3.53
N ASN A 146 7.02 -10.31 4.00
CA ASN A 146 6.96 -11.47 3.09
C ASN A 146 5.55 -11.67 2.54
N LEU A 147 4.52 -11.47 3.37
CA LEU A 147 3.13 -11.54 2.92
C LEU A 147 2.87 -10.52 1.81
N MET A 148 3.31 -9.27 1.99
CA MET A 148 3.15 -8.19 1.01
C MET A 148 3.88 -8.46 -0.32
N TYR A 149 5.02 -9.16 -0.26
CA TYR A 149 5.70 -9.66 -1.45
C TYR A 149 4.87 -10.76 -2.14
N GLU A 150 4.37 -11.75 -1.40
CA GLU A 150 3.64 -12.89 -1.97
C GLU A 150 2.27 -12.48 -2.54
N THR A 151 1.55 -11.54 -1.91
CA THR A 151 0.26 -11.04 -2.44
C THR A 151 0.46 -10.21 -3.72
N ALA A 152 1.47 -9.33 -3.76
CA ALA A 152 1.83 -8.60 -4.97
C ALA A 152 2.27 -9.52 -6.10
N LYS A 153 3.02 -10.59 -5.79
CA LYS A 153 3.41 -11.64 -6.74
C LYS A 153 2.19 -12.41 -7.26
N ALA A 154 1.29 -12.82 -6.39
CA ALA A 154 0.07 -13.53 -6.79
C ALA A 154 -0.81 -12.64 -7.70
N ALA A 155 -0.99 -11.37 -7.34
CA ALA A 155 -1.70 -10.39 -8.17
C ALA A 155 -1.04 -10.21 -9.54
N SER A 156 0.29 -10.18 -9.60
CA SER A 156 1.04 -10.08 -10.86
C SER A 156 0.90 -11.33 -11.74
N ILE A 157 0.85 -12.51 -11.14
CA ILE A 157 0.63 -13.77 -11.85
C ILE A 157 -0.76 -13.79 -12.50
N GLU A 158 -1.82 -13.46 -11.75
CA GLU A 158 -3.18 -13.40 -12.30
C GLU A 158 -3.30 -12.33 -13.40
N ALA A 159 -2.78 -11.13 -13.18
CA ALA A 159 -2.84 -10.05 -14.15
C ALA A 159 -2.08 -10.41 -15.44
N SER A 160 -0.88 -10.94 -15.33
CA SER A 160 -0.09 -11.37 -16.51
C SER A 160 -0.71 -12.56 -17.23
N ALA A 161 -1.39 -13.45 -16.51
CA ALA A 161 -2.14 -14.56 -17.12
C ALA A 161 -3.32 -14.07 -17.95
N SER A 162 -3.87 -12.89 -17.65
CA SER A 162 -4.89 -12.20 -18.45
C SER A 162 -4.35 -11.25 -19.53
N GLY A 163 -3.04 -11.31 -19.81
CA GLY A 163 -2.40 -10.53 -20.87
C GLY A 163 -1.92 -9.14 -20.45
N ILE A 164 -1.99 -8.75 -19.18
CA ILE A 164 -1.50 -7.46 -18.68
C ILE A 164 0.03 -7.47 -18.57
N HIS A 165 0.67 -6.38 -19.03
CA HIS A 165 2.12 -6.21 -18.98
C HIS A 165 2.57 -5.31 -17.82
N TRP A 166 1.71 -4.41 -17.36
CA TRP A 166 2.05 -3.27 -16.54
C TRP A 166 0.93 -2.92 -15.56
N THR A 167 1.26 -2.73 -14.27
CA THR A 167 0.32 -2.25 -13.26
C THR A 167 0.67 -0.85 -12.79
N PHE A 168 -0.35 -0.05 -12.42
CA PHE A 168 -0.19 1.25 -11.77
C PHE A 168 -0.16 1.09 -10.23
N ALA A 169 0.74 0.24 -9.76
CA ALA A 169 1.01 -0.05 -8.35
C ALA A 169 2.51 -0.33 -8.15
N PRO A 170 3.05 -0.07 -6.93
CA PRO A 170 2.37 0.34 -5.72
C PRO A 170 2.12 1.85 -5.62
N MET A 171 1.05 2.25 -4.93
CA MET A 171 0.90 3.59 -4.40
C MET A 171 1.72 3.69 -3.12
N VAL A 172 2.61 4.70 -3.04
CA VAL A 172 3.59 4.84 -1.95
C VAL A 172 3.55 6.21 -1.28
N ASP A 173 2.48 6.95 -1.49
CA ASP A 173 2.24 8.22 -0.82
C ASP A 173 2.09 8.02 0.68
N ILE A 174 2.85 8.79 1.47
CA ILE A 174 2.66 8.86 2.92
C ILE A 174 1.43 9.71 3.20
N ALA A 175 0.48 9.19 3.97
CA ALA A 175 -0.78 9.85 4.27
C ALA A 175 -0.90 10.15 5.77
N ARG A 176 -1.01 11.43 6.13
CA ARG A 176 -1.13 11.93 7.50
C ARG A 176 -2.46 12.61 7.81
N ASP A 177 -3.32 12.69 6.81
CA ASP A 177 -4.67 13.26 6.93
C ASP A 177 -5.70 12.20 6.55
N PRO A 178 -6.42 11.60 7.52
CA PRO A 178 -7.40 10.56 7.25
C PRO A 178 -8.64 11.06 6.49
N ARG A 179 -8.80 12.37 6.29
CA ARG A 179 -9.86 12.93 5.43
C ARG A 179 -9.61 12.65 3.95
N TRP A 180 -8.34 12.45 3.56
CA TRP A 180 -7.98 12.08 2.19
C TRP A 180 -8.49 10.68 1.85
N GLY A 181 -9.22 10.56 0.73
CA GLY A 181 -9.84 9.29 0.34
C GLY A 181 -8.86 8.18 -0.01
N ARG A 182 -7.70 8.54 -0.55
CA ARG A 182 -6.69 7.61 -1.03
C ARG A 182 -5.78 7.05 0.08
N VAL A 183 -6.00 7.39 1.35
CA VAL A 183 -5.32 6.74 2.49
C VAL A 183 -5.41 5.21 2.40
N VAL A 184 -6.54 4.67 1.93
CA VAL A 184 -6.78 3.23 1.75
C VAL A 184 -5.79 2.54 0.81
N GLU A 185 -5.16 3.29 -0.10
CA GLU A 185 -4.27 2.76 -1.14
C GLU A 185 -2.80 2.64 -0.70
N GLY A 186 -2.42 3.26 0.43
CA GLY A 186 -1.05 3.38 0.91
C GLY A 186 -0.72 2.55 2.14
N ALA A 187 0.48 2.76 2.68
CA ALA A 187 0.99 2.06 3.86
C ALA A 187 0.73 2.80 5.19
N GLY A 188 0.08 3.97 5.16
CA GLY A 188 -0.19 4.79 6.34
C GLY A 188 0.74 6.00 6.48
N GLU A 189 1.05 6.40 7.74
CA GLU A 189 1.66 7.70 8.05
C GLU A 189 3.19 7.68 8.19
N ASP A 190 3.79 6.48 8.32
CA ASP A 190 5.21 6.33 8.64
C ASP A 190 6.09 6.14 7.41
N THR A 191 7.14 6.94 7.31
CA THR A 191 8.07 6.93 6.18
C THR A 191 8.92 5.66 6.10
N TYR A 192 9.44 5.17 7.24
CA TYR A 192 10.29 3.96 7.25
C TYR A 192 9.48 2.72 6.86
N LEU A 193 8.31 2.54 7.47
CA LEU A 193 7.40 1.44 7.14
C LEU A 193 6.96 1.52 5.67
N GLY A 194 6.61 2.72 5.19
CA GLY A 194 6.31 2.98 3.79
C GLY A 194 7.42 2.57 2.82
N CYS A 195 8.69 2.87 3.17
CA CYS A 195 9.85 2.47 2.36
C CYS A 195 10.01 0.94 2.25
N VAL A 196 9.95 0.24 3.37
CA VAL A 196 10.17 -1.23 3.36
C VAL A 196 9.01 -1.98 2.70
N ILE A 197 7.77 -1.49 2.87
CA ILE A 197 6.60 -2.04 2.17
C ILE A 197 6.69 -1.77 0.67
N ALA A 198 7.01 -0.55 0.26
CA ALA A 198 7.17 -0.18 -1.15
C ALA A 198 8.15 -1.09 -1.88
N GLN A 199 9.31 -1.39 -1.25
CA GLN A 199 10.30 -2.31 -1.81
C GLN A 199 9.74 -3.72 -2.02
N GLN A 200 8.99 -4.25 -1.04
CA GLN A 200 8.44 -5.61 -1.16
C GLN A 200 7.37 -5.69 -2.24
N ARG A 201 6.50 -4.70 -2.35
CA ARG A 201 5.48 -4.67 -3.39
C ARG A 201 6.07 -4.55 -4.79
N VAL A 202 7.08 -3.68 -4.99
CA VAL A 202 7.80 -3.62 -6.28
C VAL A 202 8.44 -4.97 -6.62
N LYS A 203 9.15 -5.58 -5.66
CA LYS A 203 9.77 -6.90 -5.86
C LYS A 203 8.72 -7.99 -6.13
N GLY A 204 7.57 -7.92 -5.46
CA GLY A 204 6.47 -8.86 -5.67
C GLY A 204 5.85 -8.74 -7.07
N PHE A 205 5.46 -7.54 -7.51
CA PHE A 205 4.92 -7.34 -8.86
C PHE A 205 5.93 -7.72 -9.95
N GLN A 206 7.21 -7.45 -9.75
CA GLN A 206 8.31 -7.71 -10.67
C GLN A 206 9.12 -8.97 -10.33
N TRP A 207 8.53 -9.93 -9.60
CA TRP A 207 9.22 -11.10 -9.01
C TRP A 207 10.02 -11.93 -10.02
N ASN A 208 9.59 -11.97 -11.26
CA ASN A 208 10.26 -12.64 -12.37
C ASN A 208 10.32 -11.69 -13.58
N LEU A 209 10.84 -10.49 -13.32
CA LEU A 209 10.86 -9.38 -14.27
C LEU A 209 11.37 -9.83 -15.64
N TRP A 210 10.68 -9.37 -16.67
CA TRP A 210 10.87 -9.68 -18.10
C TRP A 210 10.31 -11.03 -18.54
N GLN A 211 9.75 -11.84 -17.64
CA GLN A 211 9.04 -13.06 -18.00
C GLN A 211 7.52 -12.83 -18.05
N PRO A 212 6.78 -13.64 -18.84
CA PRO A 212 5.34 -13.43 -19.05
C PRO A 212 4.45 -13.79 -17.85
N ASN A 213 5.02 -14.09 -16.69
CA ASN A 213 4.32 -14.38 -15.44
C ASN A 213 4.53 -13.31 -14.36
N SER A 214 4.99 -12.13 -14.76
CA SER A 214 5.12 -10.95 -13.90
C SER A 214 4.70 -9.69 -14.65
N VAL A 215 4.43 -8.60 -13.93
CA VAL A 215 4.08 -7.31 -14.51
C VAL A 215 5.07 -6.24 -14.11
N LEU A 216 5.19 -5.18 -14.91
CA LEU A 216 5.93 -3.97 -14.54
C LEU A 216 5.18 -3.27 -13.40
N ALA A 217 5.91 -2.84 -12.37
CA ALA A 217 5.40 -1.98 -11.31
C ALA A 217 5.51 -0.50 -11.69
N CYS A 218 4.61 0.32 -11.13
CA CYS A 218 4.61 1.77 -11.28
C CYS A 218 4.50 2.42 -9.90
N ALA A 219 5.56 3.09 -9.45
CA ALA A 219 5.50 3.85 -8.20
C ALA A 219 4.71 5.13 -8.42
N LYS A 220 3.68 5.34 -7.60
CA LYS A 220 2.77 6.47 -7.71
C LYS A 220 2.38 7.07 -6.36
N HIS A 221 2.04 8.35 -6.29
CA HIS A 221 2.06 9.38 -7.34
C HIS A 221 3.21 10.35 -7.04
N PHE A 222 4.13 10.51 -7.98
CA PHE A 222 5.36 11.27 -7.74
C PHE A 222 5.16 12.78 -8.01
N ALA A 223 5.08 13.65 -6.92
CA ALA A 223 5.35 13.30 -5.54
C ALA A 223 4.42 14.05 -4.57
N ALA A 224 4.45 13.58 -3.32
CA ALA A 224 3.80 14.24 -2.18
C ALA A 224 2.26 14.34 -2.25
N TYR A 225 1.59 13.52 -3.06
CA TYR A 225 0.14 13.56 -3.20
C TYR A 225 -0.60 13.17 -1.92
N GLY A 226 0.04 12.46 -1.00
CA GLY A 226 -0.51 12.11 0.32
C GLY A 226 -0.58 13.26 1.33
N ALA A 227 -0.20 14.49 0.93
CA ALA A 227 -0.26 15.70 1.76
C ALA A 227 -1.21 16.78 1.21
N PRO A 228 -2.38 16.46 0.63
CA PRO A 228 -3.24 17.46 0.04
C PRO A 228 -3.83 18.37 1.14
N GLN A 229 -3.93 19.67 0.89
CA GLN A 229 -4.49 20.62 1.85
C GLN A 229 -5.88 20.21 2.31
N ALA A 230 -6.06 20.13 3.63
CA ALA A 230 -7.31 19.72 4.30
C ALA A 230 -7.82 18.32 3.88
N GLY A 231 -6.94 17.42 3.45
CA GLY A 231 -7.29 16.08 3.00
C GLY A 231 -8.17 16.04 1.74
N ARG A 232 -8.25 17.15 0.99
CA ARG A 232 -9.05 17.23 -0.24
C ARG A 232 -8.26 16.70 -1.42
N ASP A 233 -8.78 15.69 -2.05
CA ASP A 233 -8.13 15.12 -3.23
C ASP A 233 -7.88 16.18 -4.31
N TYR A 234 -6.75 16.07 -5.00
CA TYR A 234 -6.25 17.03 -6.01
C TYR A 234 -5.84 18.42 -5.48
N ALA A 235 -5.96 18.68 -4.16
CA ALA A 235 -5.60 19.98 -3.60
C ALA A 235 -4.08 20.22 -3.66
N PRO A 236 -3.66 21.50 -3.65
CA PRO A 236 -2.26 21.89 -3.59
C PRO A 236 -1.52 21.28 -2.40
N VAL A 237 -0.20 21.15 -2.56
CA VAL A 237 0.71 20.72 -1.51
C VAL A 237 1.77 21.80 -1.27
N ASP A 238 1.83 22.29 -0.04
CA ASP A 238 2.80 23.30 0.38
C ASP A 238 3.55 22.82 1.63
N MET A 239 4.86 22.67 1.51
CA MET A 239 5.74 22.21 2.59
C MET A 239 7.19 22.62 2.37
N SER A 240 7.99 22.62 3.44
CA SER A 240 9.43 22.81 3.31
C SER A 240 10.09 21.71 2.49
N ASN A 241 11.17 22.04 1.78
CA ASN A 241 11.96 21.03 1.03
C ASN A 241 12.53 19.95 1.95
N SER A 242 12.88 20.27 3.22
CA SER A 242 13.31 19.28 4.20
C SER A 242 12.20 18.28 4.55
N THR A 243 10.95 18.76 4.76
CA THR A 243 9.81 17.89 4.98
C THR A 243 9.54 16.99 3.77
N LEU A 244 9.59 17.53 2.57
CA LEU A 244 9.45 16.76 1.34
C LEU A 244 10.51 15.65 1.25
N ALA A 245 11.77 16.01 1.49
CA ALA A 245 12.91 15.08 1.39
C ALA A 245 12.96 14.02 2.49
N GLU A 246 12.50 14.36 3.72
CA GLU A 246 12.55 13.44 4.87
C GLU A 246 11.31 12.55 4.99
N VAL A 247 10.16 12.99 4.49
CA VAL A 247 8.88 12.30 4.71
C VAL A 247 8.32 11.70 3.43
N TYR A 248 8.17 12.50 2.37
CA TYR A 248 7.38 12.11 1.22
C TYR A 248 8.20 11.49 0.06
N LEU A 249 9.46 11.87 -0.11
CA LEU A 249 10.30 11.31 -1.18
C LEU A 249 10.91 9.93 -0.89
N PRO A 250 11.24 9.55 0.37
CA PRO A 250 11.97 8.30 0.62
C PRO A 250 11.27 7.03 0.12
N PRO A 251 9.93 6.84 0.21
CA PRO A 251 9.29 5.63 -0.33
C PRO A 251 9.47 5.47 -1.84
N TYR A 252 9.50 6.57 -2.60
CA TYR A 252 9.80 6.54 -4.03
C TYR A 252 11.25 6.17 -4.32
N LYS A 253 12.20 6.70 -3.51
CA LYS A 253 13.61 6.29 -3.61
C LYS A 253 13.76 4.79 -3.33
N ALA A 254 13.04 4.29 -2.34
CA ALA A 254 13.00 2.86 -2.02
C ALA A 254 12.46 2.02 -3.19
N CYS A 255 11.49 2.51 -3.96
CA CYS A 255 11.04 1.88 -5.20
C CYS A 255 12.14 1.86 -6.28
N VAL A 256 12.90 2.96 -6.44
CA VAL A 256 14.04 3.00 -7.37
C VAL A 256 15.08 1.96 -6.98
N ASP A 257 15.41 1.86 -5.69
CA ASP A 257 16.37 0.89 -5.16
C ASP A 257 15.90 -0.56 -5.32
N ALA A 258 14.57 -0.78 -5.30
CA ALA A 258 13.97 -2.07 -5.60
C ALA A 258 13.88 -2.39 -7.11
N GLY A 259 14.28 -1.47 -7.99
CA GLY A 259 14.35 -1.68 -9.44
C GLY A 259 13.01 -1.45 -10.16
N VAL A 260 12.15 -0.59 -9.65
CA VAL A 260 10.89 -0.22 -10.32
C VAL A 260 11.14 0.28 -11.74
N GLN A 261 10.27 -0.09 -12.68
CA GLN A 261 10.47 0.22 -14.10
C GLN A 261 9.70 1.46 -14.56
N THR A 262 8.68 1.91 -13.83
CA THR A 262 7.90 3.08 -14.20
C THR A 262 7.51 3.92 -12.98
N PHE A 263 7.27 5.20 -13.23
CA PHE A 263 6.70 6.15 -12.28
C PHE A 263 5.49 6.83 -12.89
N MET A 264 4.53 7.20 -12.05
CA MET A 264 3.40 8.06 -12.42
C MET A 264 3.56 9.41 -11.72
N ALA A 265 3.52 10.51 -12.48
CA ALA A 265 3.56 11.86 -11.92
C ALA A 265 2.25 12.19 -11.20
N ALA A 266 2.31 12.97 -10.10
CA ALA A 266 1.15 13.30 -9.30
C ALA A 266 0.29 14.43 -9.89
N PHE A 267 -1.00 14.48 -9.55
CA PHE A 267 -1.91 15.55 -9.97
C PHE A 267 -1.61 16.92 -9.36
N ASN A 268 -1.17 16.89 -8.09
CA ASN A 268 -0.97 18.11 -7.30
C ASN A 268 0.25 18.91 -7.76
N ASP A 269 0.26 20.19 -7.43
CA ASP A 269 1.47 20.97 -7.37
C ASP A 269 2.23 20.72 -6.06
N VAL A 270 3.51 20.94 -6.08
CA VAL A 270 4.38 20.97 -4.91
C VAL A 270 5.02 22.33 -4.84
N ASN A 271 4.71 23.09 -3.79
CA ASN A 271 5.23 24.45 -3.59
C ASN A 271 4.96 25.37 -4.80
N GLY A 272 3.76 25.26 -5.40
CA GLY A 272 3.30 26.09 -6.51
C GLY A 272 3.72 25.61 -7.90
N LEU A 273 4.43 24.49 -8.04
CA LEU A 273 4.79 23.92 -9.35
C LEU A 273 4.12 22.55 -9.54
N PRO A 274 3.23 22.39 -10.54
CA PRO A 274 2.59 21.12 -10.83
C PRO A 274 3.62 19.99 -11.06
N ALA A 275 3.39 18.82 -10.47
CA ALA A 275 4.34 17.72 -10.57
C ALA A 275 4.60 17.30 -12.02
N HIS A 276 3.59 17.31 -12.90
CA HIS A 276 3.73 17.04 -14.33
C HIS A 276 4.62 18.06 -15.07
N GLY A 277 4.74 19.30 -14.58
CA GLY A 277 5.59 20.36 -15.14
C GLY A 277 6.93 20.53 -14.41
N SER A 278 7.18 19.76 -13.35
CA SER A 278 8.33 19.93 -12.48
C SER A 278 9.58 19.21 -12.98
N LYS A 279 10.42 19.91 -13.74
CA LYS A 279 11.74 19.39 -14.15
C LYS A 279 12.61 19.05 -12.93
N TRP A 280 12.48 19.79 -11.84
CA TRP A 280 13.22 19.52 -10.62
C TRP A 280 12.87 18.13 -10.05
N LEU A 281 11.58 17.78 -9.91
CA LEU A 281 11.16 16.46 -9.45
C LEU A 281 11.52 15.36 -10.45
N LEU A 282 11.05 15.49 -11.70
CA LEU A 282 11.08 14.42 -12.69
C LEU A 282 12.46 14.18 -13.32
N THR A 283 13.25 15.25 -13.48
CA THR A 283 14.57 15.17 -14.11
C THR A 283 15.69 15.26 -13.08
N ASP A 284 15.72 16.30 -12.24
CA ASP A 284 16.89 16.54 -11.41
C ASP A 284 16.95 15.56 -10.22
N ILE A 285 15.84 15.33 -9.51
CA ILE A 285 15.78 14.33 -8.44
C ILE A 285 15.70 12.92 -9.02
N LEU A 286 14.62 12.59 -9.74
CA LEU A 286 14.34 11.21 -10.11
C LEU A 286 15.42 10.62 -11.04
N ARG A 287 15.81 11.34 -12.11
CA ARG A 287 16.72 10.82 -13.12
C ARG A 287 18.19 11.09 -12.82
N LYS A 288 18.57 12.32 -12.43
CA LYS A 288 19.96 12.67 -12.21
C LYS A 288 20.45 12.21 -10.85
N GLN A 289 19.74 12.57 -9.77
CA GLN A 289 20.17 12.25 -8.41
C GLN A 289 19.95 10.77 -8.07
N TRP A 290 18.77 10.20 -8.39
CA TRP A 290 18.46 8.79 -8.09
C TRP A 290 18.79 7.81 -9.20
N ASN A 291 19.24 8.30 -10.37
CA ASN A 291 19.66 7.49 -11.51
C ASN A 291 18.56 6.55 -12.06
N PHE A 292 17.30 6.94 -11.95
CA PHE A 292 16.18 6.18 -12.52
C PHE A 292 16.30 6.05 -14.04
N LYS A 293 16.14 4.84 -14.58
CA LYS A 293 16.35 4.52 -16.00
C LYS A 293 15.08 4.12 -16.75
N GLY A 294 13.97 3.95 -16.05
CA GLY A 294 12.69 3.63 -16.66
C GLY A 294 11.99 4.85 -17.26
N PHE A 295 10.69 4.75 -17.53
CA PHE A 295 9.91 5.86 -18.06
C PHE A 295 8.89 6.39 -17.03
N VAL A 296 8.48 7.64 -17.23
CA VAL A 296 7.45 8.33 -16.43
C VAL A 296 6.19 8.46 -17.27
N VAL A 297 5.06 8.04 -16.73
CA VAL A 297 3.73 8.29 -17.30
C VAL A 297 3.06 9.43 -16.53
N SER A 298 2.22 10.23 -17.19
CA SER A 298 1.35 11.16 -16.49
C SER A 298 0.28 10.41 -15.71
N ASP A 299 -0.40 11.07 -14.79
CA ASP A 299 -1.68 10.60 -14.29
C ASP A 299 -2.80 10.91 -15.32
N TRP A 300 -4.04 10.49 -15.03
CA TRP A 300 -5.21 10.60 -15.91
C TRP A 300 -5.48 12.05 -16.32
N ASN A 301 -5.37 12.35 -17.62
CA ASN A 301 -5.47 13.71 -18.18
C ASN A 301 -4.51 14.72 -17.52
N GLY A 302 -3.45 14.27 -16.86
CA GLY A 302 -2.60 15.09 -16.02
C GLY A 302 -1.78 16.13 -16.79
N VAL A 303 -1.44 15.86 -18.05
CA VAL A 303 -0.74 16.84 -18.88
C VAL A 303 -1.65 18.01 -19.24
N GLN A 304 -2.89 17.75 -19.67
CA GLN A 304 -3.85 18.80 -20.01
C GLN A 304 -4.19 19.69 -18.80
N GLN A 305 -4.17 19.13 -17.59
CA GLN A 305 -4.46 19.87 -16.36
C GLN A 305 -3.48 21.02 -16.09
N LEU A 306 -2.28 21.03 -16.67
CA LEU A 306 -1.34 22.15 -16.60
C LEU A 306 -1.96 23.45 -17.13
N THR A 307 -2.84 23.37 -18.12
CA THR A 307 -3.62 24.52 -18.64
C THR A 307 -4.63 25.00 -17.58
N THR A 308 -5.36 24.10 -16.95
CA THR A 308 -6.34 24.42 -15.89
C THR A 308 -5.64 24.99 -14.63
N GLN A 309 -4.44 24.49 -14.31
CA GLN A 309 -3.61 24.98 -13.21
C GLN A 309 -2.98 26.38 -13.51
N GLY A 310 -3.15 26.89 -14.74
CA GLY A 310 -2.73 28.25 -15.12
C GLY A 310 -1.23 28.45 -15.26
N VAL A 311 -0.46 27.37 -15.44
CA VAL A 311 1.01 27.47 -15.63
C VAL A 311 1.41 27.53 -17.10
N VAL A 312 0.45 27.30 -18.00
CA VAL A 312 0.58 27.45 -19.46
C VAL A 312 -0.73 27.98 -20.06
N ASP A 313 -0.67 28.66 -21.19
CA ASP A 313 -1.83 29.29 -21.84
C ASP A 313 -2.76 28.32 -22.57
N ASN A 314 -2.23 27.15 -22.99
CA ASN A 314 -2.96 26.21 -23.83
C ASN A 314 -2.36 24.80 -23.78
N ASP A 315 -3.07 23.83 -24.35
CA ASP A 315 -2.68 22.42 -24.37
C ASP A 315 -1.36 22.14 -25.09
N LYS A 316 -0.98 22.94 -26.09
CA LYS A 316 0.34 22.84 -26.74
C LYS A 316 1.45 23.21 -25.74
N GLY A 317 1.25 24.28 -24.97
CA GLY A 317 2.15 24.67 -23.89
C GLY A 317 2.24 23.57 -22.82
N ALA A 318 1.14 22.91 -22.49
CA ALA A 318 1.09 21.80 -21.56
C ALA A 318 1.91 20.60 -22.05
N ALA A 319 1.76 20.21 -23.33
CA ALA A 319 2.56 19.14 -23.93
C ALA A 319 4.05 19.45 -23.91
N VAL A 320 4.44 20.69 -24.23
CA VAL A 320 5.83 21.17 -24.22
C VAL A 320 6.42 21.15 -22.81
N LEU A 321 5.70 21.68 -21.84
CA LEU A 321 6.16 21.76 -20.45
C LEU A 321 6.34 20.37 -19.85
N ALA A 322 5.34 19.48 -19.97
CA ALA A 322 5.38 18.15 -19.39
C ALA A 322 6.50 17.29 -20.00
N LEU A 323 6.64 17.26 -21.31
CA LEU A 323 7.68 16.46 -21.97
C LEU A 323 9.09 16.95 -21.61
N ASN A 324 9.31 18.26 -21.63
CA ASN A 324 10.59 18.86 -21.23
C ASN A 324 10.90 18.72 -19.74
N ALA A 325 9.88 18.57 -18.89
CA ALA A 325 10.05 18.24 -17.47
C ALA A 325 10.47 16.79 -17.24
N GLY A 326 10.07 15.86 -18.12
CA GLY A 326 10.46 14.45 -18.07
C GLY A 326 9.29 13.46 -18.03
N VAL A 327 8.05 13.87 -18.36
CA VAL A 327 6.91 12.96 -18.57
C VAL A 327 7.06 12.30 -19.94
N ASP A 328 7.43 11.02 -19.97
CA ASP A 328 7.69 10.29 -21.21
C ASP A 328 6.41 9.83 -21.92
N MET A 329 5.37 9.49 -21.17
CA MET A 329 4.11 8.98 -21.72
C MET A 329 2.92 9.78 -21.17
N ASN A 330 2.09 10.23 -22.09
CA ASN A 330 0.86 10.96 -21.81
C ASN A 330 -0.31 9.99 -21.66
N MET A 331 -1.00 10.04 -20.51
CA MET A 331 -2.16 9.21 -20.23
C MET A 331 -3.44 9.92 -20.62
N THR A 332 -4.14 9.37 -21.60
CA THR A 332 -5.54 9.57 -22.00
C THR A 332 -5.94 10.89 -22.67
N ASP A 333 -5.35 12.05 -22.40
CA ASP A 333 -5.81 13.35 -22.94
C ASP A 333 -5.40 13.63 -24.40
N GLY A 334 -4.51 12.83 -24.97
CA GLY A 334 -4.13 12.91 -26.38
C GLY A 334 -3.30 14.16 -26.78
N VAL A 335 -2.94 15.02 -25.84
CA VAL A 335 -2.25 16.29 -26.17
C VAL A 335 -0.89 16.08 -26.80
N TYR A 336 -0.18 14.98 -26.51
CA TYR A 336 1.08 14.68 -27.15
C TYR A 336 0.89 14.40 -28.64
N ASN A 337 -0.06 13.53 -29.01
CA ASN A 337 -0.36 13.23 -30.42
C ASN A 337 -0.82 14.46 -31.19
N LYS A 338 -1.55 15.34 -30.52
CA LYS A 338 -2.15 16.52 -31.17
C LYS A 338 -1.15 17.64 -31.41
N TYR A 339 -0.22 17.89 -30.48
CA TYR A 339 0.55 19.13 -30.47
C TYR A 339 2.06 18.96 -30.59
N LEU A 340 2.67 17.80 -30.23
CA LEU A 340 4.13 17.68 -30.21
C LEU A 340 4.79 17.81 -31.59
N LYS A 341 4.10 17.41 -32.68
CA LYS A 341 4.64 17.60 -34.03
C LYS A 341 4.85 19.08 -34.35
N GLU A 342 3.89 19.92 -34.00
CA GLU A 342 4.00 21.36 -34.18
C GLU A 342 5.05 21.96 -33.24
N ALA A 343 5.08 21.52 -31.97
CA ALA A 343 6.05 21.98 -31.00
C ALA A 343 7.52 21.70 -31.41
N VAL A 344 7.76 20.54 -32.08
CA VAL A 344 9.07 20.22 -32.65
C VAL A 344 9.40 21.15 -33.85
N LYS A 345 8.43 21.39 -34.74
CA LYS A 345 8.59 22.32 -35.86
C LYS A 345 8.95 23.73 -35.38
N ASP A 346 8.31 24.16 -34.30
CA ASP A 346 8.50 25.48 -33.67
C ASP A 346 9.74 25.53 -32.75
N LYS A 347 10.52 24.45 -32.68
CA LYS A 347 11.73 24.31 -31.85
C LYS A 347 11.49 24.47 -30.34
N GLN A 348 10.26 24.27 -29.88
CA GLN A 348 9.89 24.29 -28.46
C GLN A 348 10.25 22.96 -27.75
N VAL A 349 10.33 21.87 -28.52
CA VAL A 349 10.78 20.55 -28.09
C VAL A 349 11.87 20.07 -29.04
N SER A 350 12.98 19.60 -28.51
CA SER A 350 14.06 19.02 -29.33
C SER A 350 13.77 17.57 -29.72
N MET A 351 14.29 17.14 -30.85
CA MET A 351 14.26 15.73 -31.27
C MET A 351 14.97 14.80 -30.28
N ASP A 352 15.94 15.28 -29.54
CA ASP A 352 16.66 14.49 -28.53
C ASP A 352 15.74 14.11 -27.38
N VAL A 353 14.91 15.04 -26.88
CA VAL A 353 13.94 14.78 -25.82
C VAL A 353 12.89 13.74 -26.28
N ILE A 354 12.35 13.89 -27.51
CA ILE A 354 11.47 12.89 -28.13
C ILE A 354 12.17 11.52 -28.18
N ASN A 355 13.38 11.47 -28.72
CA ASN A 355 14.12 10.23 -28.92
C ASN A 355 14.46 9.54 -27.58
N GLU A 356 14.80 10.28 -26.54
CA GLU A 356 15.06 9.71 -25.22
C GLU A 356 13.81 9.07 -24.61
N SER A 357 12.65 9.74 -24.68
CA SER A 357 11.39 9.22 -24.18
C SER A 357 10.96 7.96 -24.96
N VAL A 358 11.03 7.99 -26.29
CA VAL A 358 10.77 6.83 -27.15
C VAL A 358 11.72 5.68 -26.82
N TYR A 359 13.00 5.95 -26.66
CA TYR A 359 13.99 4.92 -26.31
C TYR A 359 13.62 4.20 -25.01
N ARG A 360 13.24 4.93 -23.95
CA ARG A 360 12.86 4.35 -22.64
C ARG A 360 11.67 3.38 -22.77
N ILE A 361 10.66 3.76 -23.53
CA ILE A 361 9.46 2.94 -23.77
C ILE A 361 9.80 1.71 -24.64
N LEU A 362 10.53 1.89 -25.72
CA LEU A 362 10.94 0.78 -26.58
C LEU A 362 11.89 -0.19 -25.87
N ALA A 363 12.75 0.31 -24.97
CA ALA A 363 13.62 -0.53 -24.14
C ALA A 363 12.83 -1.45 -23.22
N VAL A 364 11.75 -0.95 -22.61
CA VAL A 364 10.83 -1.78 -21.81
C VAL A 364 10.14 -2.83 -22.68
N LYS A 365 9.59 -2.46 -23.82
CA LYS A 365 8.96 -3.40 -24.78
C LYS A 365 9.94 -4.49 -25.26
N TYR A 366 11.20 -4.10 -25.53
CA TYR A 366 12.26 -5.04 -25.93
C TYR A 366 12.57 -6.03 -24.81
N LYS A 367 12.76 -5.54 -23.60
CA LYS A 367 13.08 -6.37 -22.43
C LYS A 367 11.94 -7.33 -22.08
N LEU A 368 10.68 -6.91 -22.26
CA LEU A 368 9.51 -7.77 -22.14
C LEU A 368 9.43 -8.84 -23.26
N GLY A 369 10.33 -8.81 -24.25
CA GLY A 369 10.35 -9.78 -25.36
C GLY A 369 9.23 -9.58 -26.37
N LEU A 370 8.50 -8.46 -26.34
CA LEU A 370 7.34 -8.23 -27.21
C LEU A 370 7.71 -8.09 -28.69
N PHE A 371 8.94 -7.68 -29.02
CA PHE A 371 9.43 -7.64 -30.41
C PHE A 371 9.75 -9.02 -30.97
N THR A 372 10.02 -10.01 -30.12
CA THR A 372 10.25 -11.40 -30.53
C THR A 372 8.92 -12.14 -30.64
N ASP A 373 8.05 -11.98 -29.63
CA ASP A 373 6.71 -12.55 -29.61
C ASP A 373 5.75 -11.54 -28.97
N PRO A 374 4.94 -10.81 -29.76
CA PRO A 374 3.98 -9.82 -29.26
C PRO A 374 2.82 -10.43 -28.49
N TYR A 375 2.65 -11.75 -28.54
CA TYR A 375 1.54 -12.49 -27.93
C TYR A 375 1.96 -13.33 -26.73
N ARG A 376 3.21 -13.25 -26.29
CA ARG A 376 3.77 -14.12 -25.23
C ARG A 376 3.05 -14.05 -23.88
N PHE A 377 2.24 -13.01 -23.62
CA PHE A 377 1.39 -12.91 -22.44
C PHE A 377 -0.04 -13.44 -22.68
N CYS A 378 -0.36 -13.85 -23.92
CA CYS A 378 -1.69 -14.28 -24.33
C CYS A 378 -1.79 -15.81 -24.36
N ASP A 379 -1.93 -16.43 -23.18
CA ASP A 379 -2.07 -17.88 -23.00
C ASP A 379 -3.35 -18.20 -22.21
N GLU A 380 -4.39 -18.67 -22.93
CA GLU A 380 -5.68 -19.02 -22.33
C GLU A 380 -5.58 -20.19 -21.31
N SER A 381 -4.59 -21.05 -21.45
CA SER A 381 -4.39 -22.16 -20.50
C SER A 381 -3.89 -21.65 -19.15
N ARG A 382 -3.00 -20.65 -19.19
CA ARG A 382 -2.55 -19.93 -17.98
C ARG A 382 -3.70 -19.16 -17.34
N GLU A 383 -4.47 -18.41 -18.11
CA GLU A 383 -5.61 -17.65 -17.61
C GLU A 383 -6.58 -18.54 -16.81
N LYS A 384 -6.94 -19.70 -17.36
CA LYS A 384 -7.82 -20.68 -16.68
C LYS A 384 -7.21 -21.32 -15.44
N LYS A 385 -5.90 -21.51 -15.41
CA LYS A 385 -5.20 -22.25 -14.34
C LYS A 385 -4.81 -21.35 -13.17
N GLU A 386 -4.38 -20.13 -13.47
CA GLU A 386 -3.73 -19.25 -12.48
C GLU A 386 -4.71 -18.33 -11.76
N ILE A 387 -5.82 -17.93 -12.44
CA ILE A 387 -6.83 -17.07 -11.84
C ILE A 387 -7.62 -17.82 -10.77
N MET A 388 -7.73 -17.22 -9.57
CA MET A 388 -8.47 -17.77 -8.42
C MET A 388 -8.08 -19.21 -8.04
N SER A 389 -6.82 -19.59 -8.26
CA SER A 389 -6.34 -20.91 -7.86
C SER A 389 -6.43 -21.10 -6.34
N ASP A 390 -6.54 -22.36 -5.87
CA ASP A 390 -6.67 -22.69 -4.45
C ASP A 390 -5.56 -22.09 -3.60
N ASN A 391 -4.33 -22.06 -4.12
CA ASN A 391 -3.18 -21.45 -3.44
C ASN A 391 -3.36 -19.93 -3.28
N VAL A 392 -3.87 -19.24 -4.29
CA VAL A 392 -4.13 -17.80 -4.25
C VAL A 392 -5.28 -17.49 -3.29
N MET A 393 -6.33 -18.32 -3.29
CA MET A 393 -7.46 -18.18 -2.35
C MET A 393 -7.03 -18.45 -0.90
N ALA A 394 -6.16 -19.41 -0.65
CA ALA A 394 -5.58 -19.68 0.67
C ALA A 394 -4.69 -18.49 1.13
N LEU A 395 -3.88 -17.92 0.21
CA LEU A 395 -3.09 -16.74 0.48
C LEU A 395 -3.97 -15.52 0.81
N ALA A 396 -5.09 -15.33 0.09
CA ALA A 396 -6.04 -14.25 0.36
C ALA A 396 -6.66 -14.36 1.77
N ARG A 397 -7.04 -15.58 2.20
CA ARG A 397 -7.52 -15.81 3.57
C ARG A 397 -6.45 -15.52 4.62
N LYS A 398 -5.22 -15.98 4.41
CA LYS A 398 -4.08 -15.69 5.28
C LYS A 398 -3.79 -14.19 5.36
N ALA A 399 -3.81 -13.50 4.22
CA ALA A 399 -3.61 -12.05 4.19
C ALA A 399 -4.70 -11.32 4.96
N ALA A 400 -5.96 -11.70 4.77
CA ALA A 400 -7.09 -11.13 5.49
C ALA A 400 -6.97 -11.35 7.02
N GLN A 401 -6.68 -12.58 7.48
CA GLN A 401 -6.46 -12.87 8.91
C GLN A 401 -5.37 -11.99 9.52
N ARG A 402 -4.23 -11.85 8.82
CA ARG A 402 -3.06 -11.11 9.30
C ARG A 402 -3.23 -9.59 9.26
N SER A 403 -4.26 -9.09 8.59
CA SER A 403 -4.56 -7.66 8.45
C SER A 403 -5.56 -7.15 9.51
N ILE A 404 -6.25 -8.03 10.21
CA ILE A 404 -7.28 -7.68 11.19
C ILE A 404 -6.66 -7.18 12.49
N VAL A 405 -7.00 -5.95 12.90
CA VAL A 405 -6.51 -5.32 14.13
C VAL A 405 -7.58 -5.39 15.22
N LEU A 406 -7.25 -5.95 16.38
CA LEU A 406 -8.11 -5.90 17.56
C LEU A 406 -7.86 -4.59 18.33
N LEU A 407 -8.86 -3.69 18.35
CA LEU A 407 -8.73 -2.37 18.98
C LEU A 407 -9.23 -2.34 20.43
N GLN A 408 -10.24 -3.13 20.74
CA GLN A 408 -10.80 -3.22 22.10
C GLN A 408 -11.29 -4.64 22.38
N ASN A 409 -11.11 -5.14 23.63
CA ASN A 409 -11.61 -6.44 24.07
C ASN A 409 -11.87 -6.42 25.58
N LYS A 410 -12.94 -5.72 26.01
CA LYS A 410 -13.36 -5.66 27.42
C LYS A 410 -13.82 -7.04 27.88
N ASP A 411 -13.48 -7.40 29.10
CA ASP A 411 -13.86 -8.66 29.75
C ASP A 411 -13.49 -9.93 28.95
N ASN A 412 -12.52 -9.80 28.03
CA ASN A 412 -12.10 -10.88 27.13
C ASN A 412 -13.30 -11.56 26.44
N ILE A 413 -14.23 -10.74 25.89
CA ILE A 413 -15.40 -11.26 25.15
C ILE A 413 -14.98 -12.00 23.88
N LEU A 414 -13.86 -11.64 23.28
CA LEU A 414 -13.23 -12.35 22.18
C LEU A 414 -12.00 -13.13 22.68
N PRO A 415 -11.73 -14.34 22.14
CA PRO A 415 -12.56 -15.06 21.17
C PRO A 415 -13.89 -15.50 21.78
N LEU A 416 -14.91 -15.63 20.91
CA LEU A 416 -16.24 -16.08 21.31
C LEU A 416 -16.16 -17.46 21.96
N LYS A 417 -16.77 -17.59 23.14
CA LYS A 417 -16.74 -18.81 23.95
C LYS A 417 -17.62 -19.91 23.34
N SER A 418 -17.29 -21.18 23.60
CA SER A 418 -18.02 -22.35 23.08
C SER A 418 -19.47 -22.48 23.56
N ASN A 419 -19.86 -21.74 24.64
CA ASN A 419 -21.22 -21.71 25.16
C ASN A 419 -22.16 -20.78 24.39
N VAL A 420 -21.67 -19.95 23.47
CA VAL A 420 -22.48 -19.12 22.55
C VAL A 420 -23.27 -20.06 21.63
N LYS A 421 -24.60 -19.91 21.63
CA LYS A 421 -25.54 -20.74 20.81
C LYS A 421 -26.28 -19.90 19.77
N LYS A 422 -26.49 -18.61 20.06
CA LYS A 422 -27.21 -17.70 19.19
C LYS A 422 -26.44 -16.39 19.03
N VAL A 423 -26.26 -15.95 17.81
CA VAL A 423 -25.58 -14.71 17.45
C VAL A 423 -26.57 -13.81 16.71
N ALA A 424 -26.70 -12.57 17.18
CA ALA A 424 -27.28 -11.51 16.39
C ALA A 424 -26.23 -10.90 15.47
N LEU A 425 -26.35 -11.11 14.17
CA LEU A 425 -25.50 -10.50 13.16
C LEU A 425 -26.22 -9.28 12.59
N VAL A 426 -25.75 -8.08 12.92
CA VAL A 426 -26.44 -6.82 12.59
C VAL A 426 -25.53 -5.90 11.77
N GLY A 427 -26.10 -5.09 10.90
CA GLY A 427 -25.42 -4.04 10.19
C GLY A 427 -25.41 -4.18 8.66
N PRO A 428 -25.17 -3.07 7.94
CA PRO A 428 -25.29 -3.01 6.48
C PRO A 428 -24.22 -3.82 5.74
N LEU A 429 -23.08 -4.13 6.40
CA LEU A 429 -21.97 -4.88 5.81
C LEU A 429 -22.02 -6.39 6.12
N ALA A 430 -22.88 -6.83 7.04
CA ALA A 430 -22.91 -8.20 7.54
C ALA A 430 -23.16 -9.27 6.45
N ALA A 431 -24.12 -9.03 5.55
CA ALA A 431 -24.47 -9.93 4.44
C ALA A 431 -23.96 -9.40 3.08
N ASN A 432 -23.27 -8.26 3.07
CA ASN A 432 -22.79 -7.62 1.85
C ASN A 432 -21.59 -8.37 1.28
N GLN A 433 -21.43 -8.36 -0.03
CA GLN A 433 -20.29 -8.94 -0.76
C GLN A 433 -19.56 -7.87 -1.57
N ALA A 434 -20.31 -6.96 -2.20
CA ALA A 434 -19.76 -5.98 -3.12
C ALA A 434 -18.83 -4.97 -2.43
N GLU A 435 -19.26 -4.47 -1.26
CA GLU A 435 -18.51 -3.44 -0.51
C GLU A 435 -17.23 -4.00 0.11
N LEU A 436 -17.17 -5.31 0.40
CA LEU A 436 -16.03 -5.97 1.04
C LEU A 436 -14.79 -6.03 0.13
N LEU A 437 -14.98 -5.80 -1.17
CA LEU A 437 -13.88 -5.71 -2.13
C LEU A 437 -13.05 -4.42 -1.97
N GLY A 438 -13.63 -3.36 -1.38
CA GLY A 438 -12.98 -2.05 -1.29
C GLY A 438 -12.91 -1.32 -2.63
N SER A 439 -12.20 -0.18 -2.65
CA SER A 439 -11.89 0.57 -3.87
C SER A 439 -10.79 -0.13 -4.68
N TRP A 440 -10.70 0.16 -5.99
CA TRP A 440 -9.68 -0.41 -6.88
C TRP A 440 -9.68 -1.94 -6.96
N LYS A 441 -10.85 -2.52 -7.02
CA LYS A 441 -11.06 -3.98 -7.02
C LYS A 441 -10.76 -4.68 -8.35
N ALA A 442 -10.18 -4.01 -9.34
CA ALA A 442 -9.88 -4.55 -10.66
C ALA A 442 -11.04 -5.42 -11.22
N PHE A 443 -10.79 -6.68 -11.55
CA PHE A 443 -11.80 -7.62 -12.05
C PHE A 443 -12.46 -8.47 -10.93
N GLY A 444 -12.29 -8.11 -9.65
CA GLY A 444 -12.97 -8.77 -8.53
C GLY A 444 -14.49 -8.66 -8.65
N LEU A 445 -15.20 -9.75 -8.45
CA LEU A 445 -16.65 -9.81 -8.52
C LEU A 445 -17.27 -10.06 -7.14
N PRO A 446 -18.43 -9.45 -6.84
CA PRO A 446 -19.14 -9.69 -5.58
C PRO A 446 -19.40 -11.18 -5.28
N ASN A 447 -19.76 -11.96 -6.30
CA ASN A 447 -20.06 -13.38 -6.14
C ASN A 447 -18.86 -14.24 -5.72
N ASP A 448 -17.64 -13.73 -5.86
CA ASP A 448 -16.42 -14.42 -5.41
C ASP A 448 -16.13 -14.17 -3.91
N VAL A 449 -16.83 -13.21 -3.29
CA VAL A 449 -16.58 -12.77 -1.92
C VAL A 449 -17.38 -13.59 -0.92
N VAL A 450 -16.70 -14.08 0.10
CA VAL A 450 -17.37 -14.67 1.27
C VAL A 450 -17.80 -13.53 2.21
N SER A 451 -19.12 -13.31 2.35
CA SER A 451 -19.67 -12.33 3.30
C SER A 451 -19.43 -12.77 4.75
N VAL A 452 -19.56 -11.85 5.72
CA VAL A 452 -19.42 -12.19 7.14
C VAL A 452 -20.45 -13.24 7.55
N GLN A 453 -21.70 -13.06 7.10
CA GLN A 453 -22.75 -14.03 7.35
C GLN A 453 -22.40 -15.43 6.82
N GLN A 454 -21.91 -15.51 5.60
CA GLN A 454 -21.52 -16.79 5.00
C GLN A 454 -20.32 -17.40 5.72
N GLY A 455 -19.30 -16.60 6.06
CA GLY A 455 -18.12 -17.06 6.79
C GLY A 455 -18.47 -17.64 8.16
N LEU A 456 -19.35 -17.01 8.92
CA LEU A 456 -19.84 -17.50 10.21
C LEU A 456 -20.67 -18.78 10.05
N LYS A 457 -21.55 -18.86 9.04
CA LYS A 457 -22.30 -20.11 8.73
C LYS A 457 -21.36 -21.26 8.36
N ASN A 458 -20.39 -21.02 7.50
CA ASN A 458 -19.38 -22.03 7.14
C ASN A 458 -18.61 -22.52 8.37
N LYS A 459 -18.25 -21.60 9.28
CA LYS A 459 -17.47 -21.90 10.47
C LYS A 459 -18.22 -22.80 11.46
N TRP A 460 -19.47 -22.44 11.73
CA TRP A 460 -20.24 -23.11 12.78
C TRP A 460 -21.05 -24.31 12.30
N ASN A 461 -21.29 -24.42 10.99
CA ASN A 461 -22.00 -25.56 10.40
C ASN A 461 -23.26 -25.92 11.18
N ASP A 462 -24.14 -24.91 11.37
CA ASP A 462 -25.44 -24.97 12.12
C ASP A 462 -25.33 -25.26 13.63
N LYS A 463 -24.13 -25.36 14.21
CA LYS A 463 -23.94 -25.52 15.67
C LYS A 463 -24.29 -24.22 16.45
N VAL A 464 -24.25 -23.07 15.79
CA VAL A 464 -24.62 -21.74 16.32
C VAL A 464 -25.63 -21.12 15.37
N VAL A 465 -26.75 -20.66 15.91
CA VAL A 465 -27.78 -19.97 15.12
C VAL A 465 -27.33 -18.53 14.87
N VAL A 466 -27.22 -18.13 13.61
CA VAL A 466 -26.88 -16.76 13.19
C VAL A 466 -28.16 -16.07 12.69
N ASN A 467 -28.74 -15.25 13.52
CA ASN A 467 -29.90 -14.42 13.19
C ASN A 467 -29.41 -13.09 12.60
N TYR A 468 -29.88 -12.73 11.43
CA TYR A 468 -29.46 -11.54 10.72
C TYR A 468 -30.55 -10.46 10.68
N ALA A 469 -30.15 -9.22 10.95
CA ALA A 469 -30.95 -8.02 10.66
C ALA A 469 -30.04 -6.92 10.10
N LYS A 470 -30.46 -6.27 9.00
CA LYS A 470 -29.68 -5.17 8.42
C LYS A 470 -29.59 -3.96 9.37
N GLY A 471 -30.66 -3.63 10.07
CA GLY A 471 -30.77 -2.54 11.03
C GLY A 471 -30.82 -1.14 10.39
N CYS A 472 -29.83 -0.77 9.57
CA CYS A 472 -29.77 0.51 8.88
C CYS A 472 -29.02 0.41 7.55
N ASP A 473 -28.96 1.54 6.83
CA ASP A 473 -28.11 1.68 5.63
C ASP A 473 -26.82 2.47 5.96
N PHE A 474 -25.93 2.62 4.99
CA PHE A 474 -24.67 3.36 5.09
C PHE A 474 -24.85 4.88 5.16
N ALA A 475 -25.98 5.42 4.75
CA ALA A 475 -26.25 6.84 4.68
C ALA A 475 -27.72 7.10 4.87
N GLY A 476 -28.09 8.36 5.15
CA GLY A 476 -29.47 8.77 5.42
C GLY A 476 -29.85 8.62 6.89
N GLU A 477 -31.11 8.88 7.18
CA GLU A 477 -31.66 8.98 8.54
C GLU A 477 -32.70 7.89 8.83
N ASP A 478 -32.81 6.86 7.97
CA ASP A 478 -33.80 5.79 8.10
C ASP A 478 -33.44 4.86 9.27
N THR A 479 -34.30 4.83 10.28
CA THR A 479 -34.21 4.00 11.47
C THR A 479 -35.23 2.87 11.51
N SER A 480 -36.00 2.66 10.42
CA SER A 480 -37.13 1.69 10.39
C SER A 480 -36.70 0.24 10.69
N GLY A 481 -35.43 -0.12 10.44
CA GLY A 481 -34.87 -1.44 10.73
C GLY A 481 -34.38 -1.63 12.16
N PHE A 482 -34.41 -0.59 13.04
CA PHE A 482 -33.85 -0.67 14.37
C PHE A 482 -34.58 -1.67 15.28
N ASP A 483 -35.91 -1.67 15.26
CA ASP A 483 -36.71 -2.53 16.13
C ASP A 483 -36.53 -4.02 15.81
N GLU A 484 -36.40 -4.38 14.54
CA GLU A 484 -36.02 -5.73 14.11
C GLU A 484 -34.62 -6.11 14.62
N ALA A 485 -33.64 -5.24 14.44
CA ALA A 485 -32.28 -5.48 14.93
C ALA A 485 -32.22 -5.64 16.45
N VAL A 486 -32.94 -4.81 17.21
CA VAL A 486 -33.06 -4.91 18.67
C VAL A 486 -33.72 -6.23 19.08
N LYS A 487 -34.80 -6.65 18.41
CA LYS A 487 -35.45 -7.93 18.67
C LYS A 487 -34.49 -9.10 18.47
N VAL A 488 -33.81 -9.14 17.35
CA VAL A 488 -32.79 -10.19 17.04
C VAL A 488 -31.66 -10.17 18.09
N ALA A 489 -31.22 -8.99 18.54
CA ALA A 489 -30.24 -8.83 19.60
C ALA A 489 -30.69 -9.39 20.94
N GLN A 490 -31.94 -9.10 21.39
CA GLN A 490 -32.49 -9.58 22.64
C GLN A 490 -32.60 -11.11 22.70
N GLU A 491 -32.86 -11.75 21.56
CA GLU A 491 -33.03 -13.21 21.44
C GLU A 491 -31.67 -13.95 21.32
N SER A 492 -30.54 -13.23 21.34
CA SER A 492 -29.21 -13.77 21.13
C SER A 492 -28.30 -13.67 22.36
N ASP A 493 -27.20 -14.44 22.35
CA ASP A 493 -26.20 -14.45 23.44
C ASP A 493 -25.19 -13.31 23.27
N VAL A 494 -24.85 -12.95 22.01
CA VAL A 494 -23.91 -11.90 21.65
C VAL A 494 -24.32 -11.23 20.32
N ILE A 495 -24.02 -9.96 20.22
CA ILE A 495 -24.27 -9.16 19.04
C ILE A 495 -22.93 -8.97 18.27
N ILE A 496 -22.91 -9.27 16.98
CA ILE A 496 -21.84 -8.92 16.05
C ILE A 496 -22.39 -7.81 15.14
N ALA A 497 -21.96 -6.59 15.37
CA ALA A 497 -22.37 -5.41 14.62
C ALA A 497 -21.33 -5.09 13.53
N VAL A 498 -21.65 -5.35 12.26
CA VAL A 498 -20.74 -5.15 11.11
C VAL A 498 -21.07 -3.82 10.45
N MET A 499 -20.24 -2.83 10.74
CA MET A 499 -20.47 -1.41 10.43
C MET A 499 -19.29 -0.81 9.68
N GLY A 500 -19.47 0.38 9.09
CA GLY A 500 -18.39 1.08 8.42
C GLY A 500 -18.81 1.91 7.21
N GLU A 501 -17.92 2.00 6.25
CA GLU A 501 -18.09 2.76 5.00
C GLU A 501 -18.46 1.85 3.82
N LYS A 502 -19.11 2.42 2.78
CA LYS A 502 -19.13 1.80 1.44
C LYS A 502 -17.73 1.83 0.83
N ALA A 503 -17.41 0.88 -0.03
CA ALA A 503 -16.15 0.88 -0.79
C ALA A 503 -15.88 2.23 -1.48
N LEU A 504 -16.91 2.83 -2.06
CA LEU A 504 -16.82 4.13 -2.74
C LEU A 504 -16.81 5.35 -1.80
N MET A 505 -16.73 5.18 -0.48
CA MET A 505 -16.49 6.29 0.46
C MET A 505 -15.00 6.51 0.71
N SER A 506 -14.13 5.64 0.19
CA SER A 506 -12.67 5.78 0.17
C SER A 506 -12.12 5.53 -1.24
N GLY A 507 -10.85 5.85 -1.47
CA GLY A 507 -10.22 5.88 -2.79
C GLY A 507 -10.21 7.29 -3.40
N GLU A 508 -9.96 7.37 -4.69
CA GLU A 508 -9.84 8.62 -5.43
C GLU A 508 -11.15 9.41 -5.47
N SER A 509 -11.06 10.73 -5.33
CA SER A 509 -12.21 11.67 -5.27
C SER A 509 -13.18 11.39 -4.10
N ARG A 510 -12.70 10.79 -3.00
CA ARG A 510 -13.53 10.37 -1.86
C ARG A 510 -13.07 10.98 -0.54
N SER A 511 -12.72 12.26 -0.55
CA SER A 511 -12.40 13.01 0.67
C SER A 511 -13.65 13.16 1.57
N ARG A 512 -13.48 12.98 2.89
CA ARG A 512 -14.53 13.13 3.88
C ARG A 512 -14.13 14.14 4.94
N ALA A 513 -15.01 15.10 5.24
CA ALA A 513 -14.78 16.08 6.32
C ALA A 513 -15.09 15.47 7.70
N LYS A 514 -16.19 14.69 7.80
CA LYS A 514 -16.60 13.99 9.02
C LYS A 514 -16.07 12.56 9.00
N LEU A 515 -15.44 12.17 10.09
CA LEU A 515 -14.76 10.86 10.21
C LEU A 515 -15.46 9.87 11.14
N ASN A 516 -16.68 10.15 11.57
CA ASN A 516 -17.54 9.20 12.28
C ASN A 516 -18.17 8.17 11.33
N LEU A 517 -18.80 7.13 11.87
CA LEU A 517 -19.59 6.19 11.09
C LEU A 517 -20.68 6.93 10.30
N PRO A 518 -20.84 6.65 9.01
CA PRO A 518 -21.83 7.35 8.19
C PRO A 518 -23.27 6.93 8.52
N GLY A 519 -24.22 7.83 8.27
CA GLY A 519 -25.65 7.61 8.51
C GLY A 519 -26.00 7.48 9.99
N VAL A 520 -26.90 6.57 10.32
CA VAL A 520 -27.42 6.33 11.66
C VAL A 520 -26.79 5.12 12.36
N GLN A 521 -25.64 4.65 11.89
CA GLN A 521 -24.99 3.44 12.42
C GLN A 521 -24.63 3.56 13.91
N GLU A 522 -24.16 4.74 14.36
CA GLU A 522 -23.87 4.96 15.79
C GLU A 522 -25.14 4.96 16.66
N GLN A 523 -26.27 5.46 16.15
CA GLN A 523 -27.57 5.41 16.82
C GLN A 523 -28.08 3.96 16.95
N LEU A 524 -27.89 3.15 15.89
CA LEU A 524 -28.20 1.72 15.94
C LEU A 524 -27.33 1.02 17.00
N LEU A 525 -26.04 1.33 17.04
CA LEU A 525 -25.11 0.75 18.02
C LEU A 525 -25.52 1.08 19.46
N GLU A 526 -25.96 2.32 19.74
CA GLU A 526 -26.50 2.73 21.04
C GLU A 526 -27.73 1.90 21.42
N ARG A 527 -28.68 1.71 20.47
CA ARG A 527 -29.89 0.89 20.70
C ARG A 527 -29.55 -0.58 20.96
N LEU A 528 -28.55 -1.13 20.26
CA LEU A 528 -28.09 -2.49 20.48
C LEU A 528 -27.43 -2.65 21.85
N ALA A 529 -26.59 -1.70 22.26
CA ALA A 529 -25.95 -1.71 23.58
C ALA A 529 -26.98 -1.62 24.74
N ALA A 530 -28.08 -0.88 24.55
CA ALA A 530 -29.14 -0.77 25.49
C ALA A 530 -29.88 -2.11 25.79
N THR A 531 -29.72 -3.14 24.97
CA THR A 531 -30.23 -4.50 25.21
C THR A 531 -29.51 -5.22 26.36
N GLY A 532 -28.35 -4.71 26.80
CA GLY A 532 -27.52 -5.34 27.84
C GLY A 532 -26.74 -6.58 27.35
N LYS A 533 -26.85 -6.93 26.07
CA LYS A 533 -26.07 -8.03 25.48
C LYS A 533 -24.68 -7.57 25.13
N PRO A 534 -23.64 -8.43 25.18
CA PRO A 534 -22.31 -8.08 24.73
C PRO A 534 -22.31 -7.69 23.23
N VAL A 535 -21.64 -6.57 22.89
CA VAL A 535 -21.55 -6.05 21.53
C VAL A 535 -20.12 -6.14 21.03
N VAL A 536 -19.92 -6.88 19.94
CA VAL A 536 -18.68 -6.94 19.16
C VAL A 536 -18.89 -6.13 17.89
N VAL A 537 -18.13 -5.07 17.70
CA VAL A 537 -18.17 -4.27 16.50
C VAL A 537 -17.06 -4.73 15.53
N VAL A 538 -17.43 -5.01 14.30
CA VAL A 538 -16.52 -5.26 13.19
C VAL A 538 -16.61 -4.07 12.25
N LEU A 539 -15.52 -3.30 12.18
CA LEU A 539 -15.41 -2.11 11.33
C LEU A 539 -14.84 -2.47 9.95
N MET A 540 -15.46 -1.93 8.91
CA MET A 540 -15.00 -2.03 7.52
C MET A 540 -15.00 -0.63 6.91
N ASN A 541 -13.81 -0.08 6.74
CA ASN A 541 -13.60 1.30 6.27
C ASN A 541 -12.24 1.45 5.59
N GLY A 542 -12.05 2.56 4.89
CA GLY A 542 -10.81 2.82 4.14
C GLY A 542 -9.94 3.93 4.74
N ARG A 543 -10.19 4.33 5.97
CA ARG A 543 -9.49 5.43 6.66
C ARG A 543 -9.63 5.32 8.16
N PRO A 544 -8.71 5.90 8.97
CA PRO A 544 -8.97 6.07 10.40
C PRO A 544 -10.25 6.87 10.67
N LEU A 545 -11.12 6.34 11.49
CA LEU A 545 -12.37 6.98 11.92
C LEU A 545 -12.25 7.52 13.34
N VAL A 546 -13.12 8.47 13.69
CA VAL A 546 -13.37 8.88 15.08
C VAL A 546 -14.29 7.85 15.72
N LEU A 547 -13.77 7.07 16.66
CA LEU A 547 -14.48 5.90 17.24
C LEU A 547 -14.90 6.09 18.70
N THR A 548 -14.90 7.32 19.21
CA THR A 548 -15.23 7.61 20.63
C THR A 548 -16.60 7.07 21.04
N ASN A 549 -17.63 7.22 20.20
CA ASN A 549 -18.96 6.65 20.46
C ASN A 549 -18.99 5.12 20.29
N VAL A 550 -18.29 4.60 19.29
CA VAL A 550 -18.19 3.15 19.05
C VAL A 550 -17.58 2.47 20.28
N MET A 551 -16.51 3.03 20.86
CA MET A 551 -15.87 2.50 22.08
C MET A 551 -16.80 2.50 23.29
N LYS A 552 -17.68 3.50 23.39
CA LYS A 552 -18.66 3.62 24.50
C LYS A 552 -19.68 2.49 24.46
N TYR A 553 -20.18 2.15 23.27
CA TYR A 553 -21.29 1.23 23.07
C TYR A 553 -20.88 -0.20 22.71
N SER A 554 -19.58 -0.54 22.79
CA SER A 554 -19.07 -1.86 22.45
C SER A 554 -18.23 -2.51 23.55
N ASN A 555 -18.22 -3.85 23.59
CA ASN A 555 -17.32 -4.65 24.43
C ASN A 555 -16.03 -5.00 23.68
N ALA A 556 -16.11 -5.28 22.37
CA ALA A 556 -14.95 -5.47 21.54
C ALA A 556 -15.07 -4.71 20.21
N ILE A 557 -13.92 -4.30 19.66
CA ILE A 557 -13.82 -3.62 18.37
C ILE A 557 -12.73 -4.30 17.56
N ILE A 558 -13.09 -4.75 16.37
CA ILE A 558 -12.20 -5.26 15.35
C ILE A 558 -12.18 -4.25 14.20
N GLU A 559 -11.01 -3.73 13.86
CA GLU A 559 -10.77 -2.97 12.63
C GLU A 559 -10.33 -3.95 11.54
N SER A 560 -11.23 -4.24 10.61
CA SER A 560 -10.93 -5.18 9.53
C SER A 560 -10.55 -4.48 8.23
N TRP A 561 -10.83 -3.19 8.10
CA TRP A 561 -10.71 -2.51 6.82
C TRP A 561 -11.54 -3.21 5.74
N PHE A 562 -11.09 -3.15 4.48
CA PHE A 562 -11.64 -3.99 3.40
C PHE A 562 -10.68 -5.15 3.11
N LEU A 563 -11.12 -6.38 3.35
CA LEU A 563 -10.29 -7.59 3.30
C LEU A 563 -10.38 -8.38 2.00
N GLY A 564 -11.25 -7.96 1.06
CA GLY A 564 -11.38 -8.59 -0.25
C GLY A 564 -12.12 -9.92 -0.23
N THR A 565 -11.71 -10.83 -1.11
CA THR A 565 -12.42 -12.08 -1.45
C THR A 565 -12.70 -12.99 -0.25
N GLN A 566 -11.79 -13.06 0.73
CA GLN A 566 -11.88 -14.00 1.85
C GLN A 566 -12.30 -13.36 3.18
N THR A 567 -12.94 -12.20 3.14
CA THR A 567 -13.33 -11.41 4.31
C THR A 567 -14.06 -12.23 5.38
N GLY A 568 -15.15 -12.91 5.01
CA GLY A 568 -16.01 -13.62 5.97
C GLY A 568 -15.30 -14.81 6.63
N ASN A 569 -14.51 -15.56 5.87
CA ASN A 569 -13.75 -16.68 6.44
C ASN A 569 -12.68 -16.21 7.43
N ALA A 570 -11.95 -15.15 7.10
CA ALA A 570 -10.91 -14.59 7.97
C ALA A 570 -11.49 -14.01 9.25
N LEU A 571 -12.61 -13.28 9.18
CA LEU A 571 -13.30 -12.75 10.35
C LEU A 571 -13.87 -13.88 11.24
N ALA A 572 -14.42 -14.92 10.64
CA ALA A 572 -14.91 -16.08 11.41
C ALA A 572 -13.75 -16.73 12.20
N ASP A 573 -12.57 -16.90 11.60
CA ASP A 573 -11.38 -17.45 12.28
C ASP A 573 -10.92 -16.61 13.45
N VAL A 574 -10.91 -15.27 13.28
CA VAL A 574 -10.56 -14.34 14.37
C VAL A 574 -11.63 -14.39 15.47
N LEU A 575 -12.91 -14.22 15.12
CA LEU A 575 -14.00 -14.18 16.09
C LEU A 575 -14.09 -15.45 16.95
N THR A 576 -13.74 -16.61 16.40
CA THR A 576 -13.79 -17.92 17.09
C THR A 576 -12.47 -18.33 17.73
N GLY A 577 -11.38 -17.60 17.51
CA GLY A 577 -10.08 -17.86 18.11
C GLY A 577 -9.21 -18.88 17.36
N ASP A 578 -9.59 -19.29 16.16
CA ASP A 578 -8.72 -20.13 15.31
C ASP A 578 -7.49 -19.35 14.81
N TYR A 579 -7.61 -18.01 14.76
CA TYR A 579 -6.51 -17.10 14.53
C TYR A 579 -6.47 -16.05 15.64
N ASN A 580 -5.32 -15.93 16.32
CA ASN A 580 -5.09 -14.92 17.33
C ASN A 580 -4.61 -13.62 16.63
N PRO A 581 -5.32 -12.48 16.74
CA PRO A 581 -4.94 -11.22 16.11
C PRO A 581 -3.52 -10.80 16.49
N SER A 582 -2.76 -10.36 15.49
CA SER A 582 -1.38 -9.88 15.66
C SER A 582 -1.08 -8.62 14.84
N ALA A 583 -2.08 -8.09 14.14
CA ALA A 583 -1.93 -6.88 13.34
C ALA A 583 -1.82 -5.63 14.22
N LYS A 584 -1.11 -4.61 13.71
CA LYS A 584 -0.91 -3.31 14.38
C LYS A 584 -1.25 -2.18 13.42
N LEU A 585 -1.89 -1.13 13.91
CA LEU A 585 -2.22 0.05 13.12
C LEU A 585 -0.97 0.69 12.49
N THR A 586 -1.08 1.12 11.26
CA THR A 586 -0.03 1.88 10.55
C THR A 586 -0.36 3.37 10.42
N THR A 587 -1.38 3.79 11.14
CA THR A 587 -1.85 5.17 11.19
C THR A 587 -2.52 5.43 12.54
N SER A 588 -2.33 6.63 13.07
CA SER A 588 -2.93 7.08 14.32
C SER A 588 -4.42 7.37 14.14
N PHE A 589 -5.26 6.95 15.08
CA PHE A 589 -6.69 7.27 15.10
C PHE A 589 -6.95 8.52 15.95
N PRO A 590 -7.63 9.55 15.41
CA PRO A 590 -7.94 10.76 16.17
C PRO A 590 -9.12 10.55 17.12
N GLN A 591 -9.17 11.32 18.19
CA GLN A 591 -10.36 11.41 19.06
C GLN A 591 -11.45 12.32 18.44
N HIS A 592 -11.03 13.27 17.59
CA HIS A 592 -11.89 14.25 16.94
C HIS A 592 -11.22 14.78 15.68
N GLU A 593 -11.98 15.17 14.66
CA GLU A 593 -11.48 15.72 13.40
C GLU A 593 -10.63 16.99 13.59
N GLY A 594 -10.87 17.73 14.66
CA GLY A 594 -10.10 18.92 15.02
C GLY A 594 -8.63 18.66 15.36
N GLN A 595 -8.22 17.41 15.62
CA GLN A 595 -6.82 17.06 15.86
C GLN A 595 -5.98 16.95 14.59
N ILE A 596 -6.61 16.90 13.42
CA ILE A 596 -5.93 16.63 12.15
C ILE A 596 -5.15 17.87 11.66
N PRO A 597 -3.89 17.69 11.23
CA PRO A 597 -3.17 16.42 11.01
C PRO A 597 -2.71 15.77 12.31
N ASN A 598 -2.90 14.44 12.42
CA ASN A 598 -2.58 13.67 13.61
C ASN A 598 -1.70 12.47 13.25
N TYR A 599 -0.44 12.45 13.73
CA TYR A 599 0.55 11.40 13.48
C TYR A 599 1.57 11.32 14.63
N TYR A 600 2.16 10.16 14.85
CA TYR A 600 2.96 9.87 16.04
C TYR A 600 4.32 10.59 16.10
N ASN A 601 4.93 10.90 14.93
CA ASN A 601 6.28 11.45 14.80
C ASN A 601 6.30 12.96 14.54
N TYR A 602 5.48 13.70 15.26
CA TYR A 602 5.45 15.16 15.19
C TYR A 602 6.73 15.79 15.71
N LYS A 603 7.08 16.98 15.20
CA LYS A 603 8.26 17.73 15.64
C LYS A 603 8.08 18.28 17.05
N ARG A 604 9.14 18.33 17.84
CA ARG A 604 9.13 18.88 19.20
C ARG A 604 8.74 20.36 19.19
N SER A 605 7.88 20.74 20.10
CA SER A 605 7.58 22.14 20.41
C SER A 605 8.45 22.64 21.53
N GLY A 606 8.75 23.94 21.55
CA GLY A 606 9.37 24.60 22.70
C GLY A 606 8.47 24.65 23.95
N ARG A 607 7.17 24.35 23.78
CA ARG A 607 6.18 24.25 24.85
C ARG A 607 5.37 22.94 24.65
N PRO A 608 5.93 21.79 25.08
CA PRO A 608 5.25 20.51 24.93
C PRO A 608 3.85 20.51 25.52
N GLY A 609 2.94 19.77 24.91
CA GLY A 609 1.53 19.71 25.31
C GLY A 609 1.35 19.23 26.73
N ASP A 610 0.70 20.06 27.56
CA ASP A 610 0.35 19.77 28.95
C ASP A 610 -1.05 20.32 29.19
N MET A 611 -1.95 19.51 29.75
CA MET A 611 -3.33 19.91 30.04
C MET A 611 -3.45 20.78 31.29
N GLU A 612 -2.47 20.72 32.18
CA GLU A 612 -2.46 21.48 33.44
C GLU A 612 -1.96 22.91 33.24
N HIS A 613 -1.15 23.17 32.21
CA HIS A 613 -0.55 24.47 31.92
C HIS A 613 -1.13 25.10 30.65
N SER A 614 -1.64 26.34 30.75
CA SER A 614 -2.32 27.05 29.67
C SER A 614 -1.44 27.42 28.47
N SER A 615 -0.13 27.63 28.69
CA SER A 615 0.81 28.12 27.66
C SER A 615 1.56 27.00 26.94
N THR A 616 0.87 25.94 26.56
CA THR A 616 1.42 24.74 25.89
C THR A 616 0.70 24.40 24.59
N VAL A 617 1.28 23.54 23.75
CA VAL A 617 0.65 23.05 22.50
C VAL A 617 -0.50 22.12 22.87
N ARG A 618 -1.73 22.64 22.85
CA ARG A 618 -2.94 21.87 23.19
C ARG A 618 -4.21 22.49 22.58
N HIS A 619 -5.25 21.68 22.48
CA HIS A 619 -6.63 22.17 22.43
C HIS A 619 -7.12 22.39 23.86
N ILE A 620 -8.01 23.36 24.07
CA ILE A 620 -8.54 23.63 25.42
C ILE A 620 -9.60 22.60 25.86
N ASP A 621 -10.22 21.93 24.92
CA ASP A 621 -11.39 21.05 25.06
C ASP A 621 -11.10 19.59 24.69
N LEU A 622 -9.87 19.25 24.32
CA LEU A 622 -9.48 17.90 23.90
C LEU A 622 -8.07 17.55 24.39
N LYS A 623 -7.90 16.34 24.89
CA LYS A 623 -6.58 15.82 25.32
C LYS A 623 -5.64 15.65 24.14
N ASN A 624 -4.34 15.93 24.36
CA ASN A 624 -3.26 15.69 23.39
C ASN A 624 -2.88 14.20 23.32
N ALA A 625 -3.83 13.32 23.01
CA ALA A 625 -3.60 11.89 22.89
C ALA A 625 -4.30 11.36 21.65
N ASN A 626 -3.79 10.32 21.07
CA ASN A 626 -4.50 9.57 20.05
C ASN A 626 -5.60 8.73 20.67
N LEU A 627 -6.66 8.45 19.95
CA LEU A 627 -7.64 7.44 20.38
C LEU A 627 -6.98 6.05 20.37
N PHE A 628 -6.28 5.76 19.27
CA PHE A 628 -5.36 4.62 19.16
C PHE A 628 -4.07 5.12 18.50
N PRO A 629 -2.89 4.89 19.11
CA PRO A 629 -1.63 5.36 18.56
C PRO A 629 -1.13 4.48 17.39
N PHE A 630 -0.22 5.01 16.61
CA PHE A 630 0.52 4.24 15.62
C PHE A 630 1.17 2.99 16.25
N GLY A 631 1.08 1.86 15.57
CA GLY A 631 1.61 0.58 16.05
C GLY A 631 0.69 -0.14 17.03
N PHE A 632 -0.47 0.41 17.39
CA PHE A 632 -1.41 -0.20 18.35
C PHE A 632 -2.16 -1.40 17.74
N GLY A 633 -2.40 -2.39 18.56
CA GLY A 633 -3.24 -3.55 18.27
C GLY A 633 -3.11 -4.56 19.42
N LEU A 634 -4.25 -5.11 19.83
CA LEU A 634 -4.36 -6.12 20.88
C LEU A 634 -4.23 -7.54 20.31
N SER A 635 -4.04 -8.50 21.20
CA SER A 635 -4.02 -9.93 20.94
C SER A 635 -4.91 -10.64 21.97
N TYR A 636 -5.21 -11.92 21.75
CA TYR A 636 -5.89 -12.77 22.76
C TYR A 636 -4.93 -13.21 23.88
N THR A 637 -3.67 -12.73 23.82
CA THR A 637 -2.68 -12.84 24.89
C THR A 637 -2.09 -11.47 25.20
N THR A 638 -1.27 -11.38 26.25
CA THR A 638 -0.60 -10.15 26.65
C THR A 638 0.92 -10.36 26.63
N TYR A 639 1.65 -9.30 26.29
CA TYR A 639 3.11 -9.35 26.21
C TYR A 639 3.74 -8.38 27.20
N LYS A 640 4.81 -8.83 27.84
CA LYS A 640 5.67 -8.01 28.71
C LYS A 640 6.99 -7.76 27.99
N TYR A 641 7.39 -6.50 27.98
CA TYR A 641 8.67 -6.05 27.43
C TYR A 641 9.63 -5.73 28.56
N ASP A 642 10.85 -6.28 28.49
CA ASP A 642 11.97 -5.82 29.31
C ASP A 642 12.58 -4.57 28.69
N ALA A 643 13.36 -3.80 29.48
CA ALA A 643 14.11 -2.67 28.95
C ALA A 643 15.10 -3.14 27.83
N PRO A 644 15.21 -2.40 26.72
CA PRO A 644 16.13 -2.75 25.65
C PRO A 644 17.59 -2.66 26.12
N LYS A 645 18.42 -3.58 25.63
CA LYS A 645 19.86 -3.62 25.89
C LYS A 645 20.59 -3.30 24.58
N CYS A 646 21.50 -2.33 24.64
CA CYS A 646 22.36 -1.96 23.52
C CYS A 646 23.74 -1.58 24.01
N ALA A 647 24.74 -1.57 23.12
CA ALA A 647 26.02 -0.98 23.40
C ALA A 647 25.85 0.53 23.69
N PRO A 648 26.72 1.13 24.55
CA PRO A 648 26.62 2.56 24.88
C PRO A 648 26.93 3.47 23.69
N THR A 649 27.55 2.94 22.62
CA THR A 649 27.93 3.66 21.41
C THR A 649 27.68 2.83 20.18
N PHE A 650 27.43 3.52 19.04
CA PHE A 650 27.47 2.89 17.72
C PHE A 650 28.87 2.36 17.42
N ASP A 651 28.98 1.29 16.64
CA ASP A 651 30.26 0.77 16.17
C ASP A 651 30.92 1.72 15.14
N SER A 652 32.14 1.40 14.72
CA SER A 652 32.90 2.20 13.74
C SER A 652 32.27 2.31 12.37
N LYS A 653 31.29 1.44 12.06
CA LYS A 653 30.49 1.44 10.80
C LYS A 653 29.12 2.08 10.97
N GLY A 654 28.83 2.61 12.15
CA GLY A 654 27.53 3.20 12.49
C GLY A 654 26.44 2.18 12.78
N ASN A 655 26.73 0.91 13.06
CA ASN A 655 25.72 -0.07 13.41
C ASN A 655 25.47 -0.13 14.91
N LEU A 656 24.22 -0.35 15.28
CA LEU A 656 23.80 -0.61 16.65
C LEU A 656 22.88 -1.84 16.67
N LYS A 657 23.24 -2.81 17.50
CA LYS A 657 22.39 -3.95 17.83
C LYS A 657 21.62 -3.68 19.11
N VAL A 658 20.31 -3.79 19.05
CA VAL A 658 19.41 -3.63 20.18
C VAL A 658 18.74 -4.96 20.47
N LYS A 659 18.81 -5.42 21.69
CA LYS A 659 18.17 -6.66 22.13
C LYS A 659 17.09 -6.34 23.15
N VAL A 660 15.93 -6.92 22.96
CA VAL A 660 14.80 -6.81 23.88
C VAL A 660 14.21 -8.19 24.15
N ARG A 661 13.93 -8.50 25.39
CA ARG A 661 13.21 -9.72 25.77
C ARG A 661 11.73 -9.42 25.82
N VAL A 662 10.94 -10.23 25.12
CA VAL A 662 9.48 -10.17 25.10
C VAL A 662 8.94 -11.49 25.62
N THR A 663 8.03 -11.42 26.58
CA THR A 663 7.41 -12.58 27.25
C THR A 663 5.92 -12.61 26.96
N ASN A 664 5.41 -13.72 26.46
CA ASN A 664 3.98 -13.99 26.38
C ASN A 664 3.48 -14.37 27.77
N MET A 665 2.66 -13.50 28.39
CA MET A 665 2.15 -13.65 29.75
C MET A 665 0.86 -14.47 29.83
N GLY A 666 0.19 -14.69 28.69
CA GLY A 666 -1.12 -15.34 28.64
C GLY A 666 -1.03 -16.86 28.38
N ASP A 667 -2.19 -17.45 28.13
CA ASP A 667 -2.38 -18.90 27.96
C ASP A 667 -2.57 -19.32 26.49
N VAL A 668 -2.42 -18.36 25.56
CA VAL A 668 -2.57 -18.55 24.11
C VAL A 668 -1.27 -18.21 23.42
N ASP A 669 -0.88 -19.02 22.44
CA ASP A 669 0.23 -18.73 21.54
C ASP A 669 -0.09 -17.48 20.70
N GLY A 670 0.94 -16.69 20.37
CA GLY A 670 0.69 -15.48 19.57
C GLY A 670 1.93 -14.98 18.82
N GLU A 671 1.67 -14.11 17.85
CA GLU A 671 2.70 -13.34 17.18
C GLU A 671 2.69 -11.90 17.72
N GLU A 672 3.85 -11.34 17.97
CA GLU A 672 4.01 -9.94 18.39
C GLU A 672 4.90 -9.18 17.42
N ILE A 673 4.59 -7.89 17.21
CA ILE A 673 5.38 -6.97 16.38
C ILE A 673 6.17 -6.07 17.30
N VAL A 674 7.43 -6.41 17.49
CA VAL A 674 8.37 -5.65 18.31
C VAL A 674 8.87 -4.46 17.51
N GLN A 675 8.55 -3.25 17.98
CA GLN A 675 8.83 -1.99 17.29
C GLN A 675 10.01 -1.29 17.99
N LEU A 676 10.89 -0.67 17.18
CA LEU A 676 12.01 0.12 17.66
C LEU A 676 11.93 1.54 17.10
N TYR A 677 11.91 2.49 18.01
CA TYR A 677 11.91 3.92 17.71
C TYR A 677 13.20 4.56 18.19
N VAL A 678 13.60 5.66 17.54
CA VAL A 678 14.77 6.45 17.91
C VAL A 678 14.35 7.91 18.05
N ALA A 679 14.83 8.56 19.12
CA ALA A 679 14.72 10.00 19.29
C ALA A 679 16.14 10.59 19.38
N ASP A 680 16.44 11.54 18.54
CA ASP A 680 17.62 12.39 18.65
C ASP A 680 17.39 13.42 19.78
N LYS A 681 18.28 13.48 20.77
CA LYS A 681 18.10 14.40 21.91
C LYS A 681 18.41 15.85 21.55
N VAL A 682 19.45 16.08 20.77
CA VAL A 682 19.92 17.39 20.38
C VAL A 682 20.50 17.37 18.96
N ALA A 683 19.93 18.16 18.07
CA ALA A 683 20.39 18.31 16.70
C ALA A 683 20.37 19.79 16.28
N SER A 684 21.05 20.12 15.20
CA SER A 684 21.03 21.47 14.62
C SER A 684 19.68 21.89 14.05
N MET A 685 18.77 20.92 13.81
CA MET A 685 17.39 21.11 13.39
C MET A 685 16.41 20.45 14.36
N VAL A 686 15.20 21.02 14.50
CA VAL A 686 14.17 20.39 15.35
C VAL A 686 13.79 19.02 14.78
N ARG A 687 14.02 17.97 15.59
CA ARG A 687 13.74 16.59 15.20
C ARG A 687 12.37 16.12 15.71
N PRO A 688 11.78 15.09 15.07
CA PRO A 688 10.60 14.40 15.59
C PRO A 688 10.81 13.90 17.03
N VAL A 689 9.72 13.80 17.79
CA VAL A 689 9.77 13.25 19.16
C VAL A 689 10.28 11.81 19.18
N LYS A 690 10.03 11.04 18.15
CA LYS A 690 10.53 9.69 17.89
C LYS A 690 10.25 9.31 16.43
N GLU A 691 11.02 8.37 15.89
CA GLU A 691 10.85 7.84 14.53
C GLU A 691 11.03 6.32 14.56
N LEU A 692 10.16 5.56 13.90
CA LEU A 692 10.35 4.11 13.69
C LEU A 692 11.59 3.88 12.84
N LYS A 693 12.49 2.99 13.28
CA LYS A 693 13.73 2.65 12.55
C LYS A 693 13.94 1.15 12.36
N ALA A 694 13.21 0.32 13.11
CA ALA A 694 13.22 -1.12 12.92
C ALA A 694 11.97 -1.75 13.52
N PHE A 695 11.62 -2.94 13.05
CA PHE A 695 10.60 -3.80 13.66
C PHE A 695 10.86 -5.26 13.34
N LYS A 696 10.26 -6.15 14.13
CA LYS A 696 10.31 -7.58 13.89
C LYS A 696 9.05 -8.26 14.37
N LYS A 697 8.39 -9.02 13.48
CA LYS A 697 7.28 -9.91 13.85
C LYS A 697 7.85 -11.23 14.33
N VAL A 698 7.46 -11.67 15.53
CA VAL A 698 7.98 -12.88 16.18
C VAL A 698 6.84 -13.72 16.77
N PHE A 699 6.91 -15.03 16.60
CA PHE A 699 6.04 -15.96 17.29
C PHE A 699 6.55 -16.21 18.71
N ILE A 700 5.67 -16.17 19.71
CA ILE A 700 5.99 -16.43 21.12
C ILE A 700 4.95 -17.39 21.68
N ALA A 701 5.37 -18.62 21.99
CA ALA A 701 4.50 -19.58 22.61
C ALA A 701 4.01 -19.09 23.98
N LYS A 702 2.84 -19.53 24.41
CA LYS A 702 2.25 -19.19 25.69
C LYS A 702 3.25 -19.41 26.84
N LYS A 703 3.32 -18.45 27.77
CA LYS A 703 4.24 -18.46 28.93
C LYS A 703 5.72 -18.53 28.57
N GLN A 704 6.09 -18.32 27.30
CA GLN A 704 7.51 -18.32 26.87
C GLN A 704 8.01 -16.92 26.61
N SER A 705 9.33 -16.79 26.59
CA SER A 705 10.04 -15.54 26.27
C SER A 705 10.94 -15.76 25.06
N VAL A 706 11.09 -14.72 24.25
CA VAL A 706 12.09 -14.65 23.17
C VAL A 706 12.96 -13.42 23.33
N GLU A 707 14.24 -13.52 23.00
CA GLU A 707 15.11 -12.36 22.84
C GLU A 707 15.06 -11.93 21.36
N VAL A 708 14.63 -10.71 21.11
CA VAL A 708 14.51 -10.12 19.78
C VAL A 708 15.68 -9.19 19.54
N GLU A 709 16.43 -9.42 18.47
CA GLU A 709 17.50 -8.53 18.00
C GLU A 709 16.96 -7.64 16.87
N LEU A 710 17.14 -6.32 17.04
CA LEU A 710 16.81 -5.27 16.08
C LEU A 710 18.10 -4.50 15.76
N ASN A 711 18.26 -4.11 14.49
CA ASN A 711 19.46 -3.40 14.03
C ASN A 711 19.10 -1.99 13.56
N VAL A 712 19.89 -1.01 13.94
CA VAL A 712 19.79 0.39 13.51
C VAL A 712 21.13 0.80 12.93
N ASN A 713 21.12 1.49 11.79
CA ASN A 713 22.33 2.14 11.27
C ASN A 713 22.23 3.65 11.49
N ALA A 714 23.32 4.27 11.95
CA ALA A 714 23.34 5.70 12.22
C ALA A 714 23.06 6.54 10.95
N LYS A 715 23.36 6.03 9.74
CA LYS A 715 22.98 6.69 8.47
C LYS A 715 21.48 6.90 8.33
N ASP A 716 20.66 6.02 8.95
CA ASP A 716 19.20 6.12 8.93
C ASP A 716 18.66 7.18 9.91
N LEU A 717 19.54 7.78 10.73
CA LEU A 717 19.21 8.83 11.71
C LEU A 717 19.48 10.24 11.18
N GLY A 718 19.98 10.36 9.95
CA GLY A 718 20.28 11.63 9.33
C GLY A 718 19.05 12.47 9.00
N PHE A 719 19.28 13.74 8.75
CA PHE A 719 18.26 14.71 8.38
C PHE A 719 18.81 15.77 7.42
N TYR A 720 17.93 16.57 6.83
CA TYR A 720 18.32 17.67 5.95
C TYR A 720 18.43 18.99 6.72
N THR A 721 19.57 19.66 6.56
CA THR A 721 19.77 21.03 7.04
C THR A 721 18.98 22.05 6.20
N ASN A 722 18.96 23.31 6.61
CA ASN A 722 18.35 24.40 5.81
C ASN A 722 18.96 24.52 4.39
N ASP A 723 20.24 24.18 4.24
CA ASP A 723 20.94 24.20 2.95
C ASP A 723 20.73 22.89 2.16
N MET A 724 19.77 22.06 2.58
CA MET A 724 19.44 20.77 1.95
C MET A 724 20.61 19.79 1.88
N LYS A 725 21.52 19.83 2.85
CA LYS A 725 22.57 18.84 3.05
C LYS A 725 22.06 17.75 3.99
N TYR A 726 22.20 16.50 3.59
CA TYR A 726 21.92 15.36 4.48
C TYR A 726 23.09 15.16 5.42
N VAL A 727 22.82 15.20 6.72
CA VAL A 727 23.83 15.09 7.77
C VAL A 727 23.43 14.07 8.82
N VAL A 728 24.42 13.40 9.41
CA VAL A 728 24.29 12.56 10.61
C VAL A 728 25.17 13.16 11.68
N GLU A 729 24.59 13.86 12.64
CA GLU A 729 25.34 14.57 13.67
C GLU A 729 25.72 13.67 14.84
N PRO A 730 26.90 13.87 15.46
CA PRO A 730 27.22 13.17 16.70
C PRO A 730 26.35 13.69 17.85
N GLY A 731 25.94 12.78 18.73
CA GLY A 731 25.01 13.14 19.80
C GLY A 731 24.55 11.95 20.61
N GLU A 732 23.65 12.21 21.52
CA GLU A 732 22.98 11.20 22.33
C GLU A 732 21.59 10.92 21.76
N PHE A 733 21.28 9.65 21.57
CA PHE A 733 20.00 9.16 21.06
C PHE A 733 19.31 8.32 22.14
N THR A 734 17.99 8.44 22.22
CA THR A 734 17.15 7.53 22.98
C THR A 734 16.64 6.43 22.06
N ILE A 735 16.96 5.19 22.39
CA ILE A 735 16.41 3.98 21.75
C ILE A 735 15.19 3.56 22.55
N MET A 736 14.09 3.29 21.87
CA MET A 736 12.82 2.94 22.49
C MET A 736 12.27 1.68 21.84
N THR A 737 11.83 0.70 22.64
CA THR A 737 11.19 -0.53 22.11
C THR A 737 9.87 -0.79 22.81
N GLY A 738 8.87 -1.26 22.08
CA GLY A 738 7.56 -1.56 22.64
C GLY A 738 6.57 -2.11 21.61
N PRO A 739 5.32 -2.33 22.05
CA PRO A 739 4.25 -2.83 21.21
C PRO A 739 3.60 -1.77 20.29
N ASN A 740 3.81 -0.48 20.58
CA ASN A 740 3.27 0.66 19.84
C ASN A 740 4.10 1.91 20.10
N SER A 741 3.73 3.04 19.50
CA SER A 741 4.48 4.31 19.62
C SER A 741 4.35 5.02 20.99
N GLU A 742 3.53 4.56 21.90
CA GLU A 742 3.31 5.20 23.20
C GLU A 742 3.81 4.34 24.37
N ASP A 743 3.60 3.02 24.35
CA ASP A 743 4.05 2.10 25.40
C ASP A 743 5.47 1.61 25.07
N LEU A 744 6.47 2.29 25.64
CA LEU A 744 7.87 2.14 25.25
C LEU A 744 8.82 1.99 26.45
N GLN A 745 9.73 1.03 26.37
CA GLN A 745 10.90 0.91 27.24
C GLN A 745 12.12 1.51 26.55
N THR A 746 13.07 2.10 27.32
CA THR A 746 14.13 2.93 26.73
C THR A 746 15.54 2.54 27.17
N CYS A 747 16.53 2.82 26.31
CA CYS A 747 17.95 2.92 26.67
C CYS A 747 18.61 4.08 25.90
N SER A 748 19.77 4.55 26.35
CA SER A 748 20.52 5.62 25.70
C SER A 748 21.73 5.08 24.95
N VAL A 749 22.05 5.70 23.80
CA VAL A 749 23.23 5.38 22.99
C VAL A 749 23.88 6.67 22.49
N ARG A 750 25.18 6.68 22.28
CA ARG A 750 25.91 7.83 21.76
C ARG A 750 26.55 7.55 20.40
N LEU A 751 26.39 8.45 19.47
CA LEU A 751 27.17 8.53 18.25
C LEU A 751 28.34 9.49 18.49
N ASN A 752 29.57 9.00 18.43
CA ASN A 752 30.76 9.77 18.81
C ASN A 752 31.28 10.69 17.70
N LYS A 753 30.99 10.37 16.43
CA LYS A 753 31.46 11.12 15.26
C LYS A 753 30.36 11.20 14.23
N ALA A 754 30.32 12.31 13.49
CA ALA A 754 29.49 12.42 12.29
C ALA A 754 29.81 11.28 11.30
N ILE A 755 28.80 10.85 10.56
CA ILE A 755 28.93 9.85 9.47
C ILE A 755 28.68 10.59 8.17
N GLU A 756 29.64 10.49 7.24
CA GLU A 756 29.56 11.02 5.89
C GLU A 756 28.77 10.11 4.95
#